data_6a61bdaad23eb9076ab28ba2e8915c3e
#
_entry.id   6a61bdaad23eb9076ab28ba2e8915c3e
#
_cell.length_a   1.000
_cell.length_b   1.000
_cell.length_c   1.000
_cell.angle_alpha   90.00
_cell.angle_beta   90.00
_cell.angle_gamma   90.00
#
_symmetry.space_group_name_H-M   'P 1'
#
loop_
_entity.id
_entity.type
_entity.pdbx_description
1 polymer ?
#
loop_
_entity_poly.entity_id
_entity_poly.type
_entity_poly.pdbx_seq_one_letter_code
_entity_poly.pdbx_strand_id
1 'polypeptide(L)'
;MTYRAWEQKPLDRTAVRELTAAIAEQAAAQLEEQAMDEAPWSDEKYKAVLAAQQKENALLAGILAARGITDPAEALTLLAGEEELSDPALLTDMDAACQRIWQAIDNGETIAVFGDYDVDGVTATALLYQHLKGMGATVKCMLPSREGDGYGLSKNAIQSMHNKGCTLIVTVDNGISAVEEADFAASLGMDLIITDHHLPPETLPKAVAVVDPRREDDHSPFKGLCGAGVAFKLCAALDGCPPEEMLDYCGDLAAVGTVADVMPLVGENRTLVKAGLRQLQQTDRPGFGALLEEVGLAGKPITAENISYAIAPRINAAGRMDNAVTALQLVLCEDPDRAEELAHKLNEINAHRQETEQQIFKAAEELLEQQPERLDDRIMLLWGRDWHPGVIGIVASRLVERTGRPVIVVTIDEHGEGKGSGRSVQGFNLHACIGSCADLLVRYGGHAMAAGLSVREENLPELRRRLNEWAARECPVLHTPPLTCDVTIHLDRITVESVRHLDQLAPYGAENPTPVFLLQSAVVDSVYPVSEGRHSRLRLRQGNSCLYAVWFGMPAEQLPYALGDVVDVALNLSVYESARGAQLSGRIIDLHPAGLGAELARQAALVQALRRGTPLTEEQKKQIAPARTDIIAVYRELQSRRWHAEDLQPLCAKLGEEQTGKTLVAVAALEQVGLITAAEKGGAKFWELVPTAGKKNLADAPILKCLEEL
;
A
#
# COMPACT_ATOMS: atom_id res chain seq x y z
N MET A 1 -12.28 -7.76 -18.14
CA MET A 1 -11.08 -8.61 -17.97
C MET A 1 -9.87 -7.69 -17.88
N THR A 2 -9.32 -7.50 -16.71
CA THR A 2 -8.05 -6.79 -16.49
C THR A 2 -6.95 -7.86 -16.40
N TYR A 3 -6.15 -7.98 -17.45
CA TYR A 3 -4.93 -8.80 -17.43
C TYR A 3 -3.82 -7.96 -16.83
N ARG A 4 -3.24 -8.42 -15.73
CA ARG A 4 -2.03 -7.84 -15.14
C ARG A 4 -0.82 -8.59 -15.69
N ALA A 5 0.04 -7.89 -16.41
CA ALA A 5 1.29 -8.49 -16.84
C ALA A 5 2.18 -8.86 -15.64
N TRP A 6 2.91 -9.95 -15.72
CA TRP A 6 3.92 -10.31 -14.73
C TRP A 6 5.31 -10.11 -15.33
N GLU A 7 6.18 -9.52 -14.58
CA GLU A 7 7.58 -9.35 -14.91
C GLU A 7 8.44 -10.08 -13.88
N GLN A 8 9.35 -10.91 -14.35
CA GLN A 8 10.33 -11.54 -13.50
C GLN A 8 11.59 -10.69 -13.50
N LYS A 9 12.14 -10.39 -12.32
CA LYS A 9 13.42 -9.71 -12.20
C LYS A 9 14.54 -10.57 -12.80
N PRO A 10 15.49 -9.97 -13.53
CA PRO A 10 16.65 -10.70 -14.03
C PRO A 10 17.47 -11.26 -12.87
N LEU A 11 17.88 -12.50 -12.96
CA LEU A 11 18.65 -13.18 -11.92
C LEU A 11 20.07 -13.47 -12.40
N ASP A 12 21.06 -12.81 -11.77
CA ASP A 12 22.48 -13.16 -11.96
C ASP A 12 22.81 -14.42 -11.14
N ARG A 13 22.96 -15.53 -11.84
CA ARG A 13 23.27 -16.83 -11.22
C ARG A 13 24.65 -16.88 -10.55
N THR A 14 25.59 -16.03 -10.98
CA THR A 14 26.90 -15.94 -10.35
C THR A 14 26.80 -15.25 -9.02
N ALA A 15 26.17 -14.09 -8.99
CA ALA A 15 25.88 -13.37 -7.75
C ALA A 15 25.10 -14.24 -6.76
N VAL A 16 24.07 -14.98 -7.19
CA VAL A 16 23.33 -15.89 -6.30
C VAL A 16 24.24 -16.92 -5.65
N ARG A 17 25.22 -17.50 -6.40
CA ARG A 17 26.14 -18.48 -5.82
C ARG A 17 27.10 -17.86 -4.83
N GLU A 18 27.63 -16.68 -5.13
CA GLU A 18 28.56 -15.95 -4.26
C GLU A 18 27.88 -15.52 -2.97
N LEU A 19 26.69 -14.96 -3.07
CA LEU A 19 25.84 -14.59 -1.92
C LEU A 19 25.48 -15.82 -1.08
N THR A 20 25.05 -16.92 -1.72
CA THR A 20 24.70 -18.16 -1.00
C THR A 20 25.90 -18.69 -0.21
N ALA A 21 27.11 -18.66 -0.81
CA ALA A 21 28.33 -19.11 -0.13
C ALA A 21 28.65 -18.21 1.08
N ALA A 22 28.68 -16.89 0.88
CA ALA A 22 29.02 -15.94 1.94
C ALA A 22 28.03 -15.98 3.13
N ILE A 23 26.73 -15.99 2.85
CA ILE A 23 25.69 -16.09 3.89
C ILE A 23 25.79 -17.42 4.65
N ALA A 24 26.01 -18.52 3.92
CA ALA A 24 26.13 -19.83 4.55
C ALA A 24 27.40 -19.96 5.40
N GLU A 25 28.52 -19.39 4.97
CA GLU A 25 29.78 -19.34 5.74
C GLU A 25 29.60 -18.55 7.05
N GLN A 26 28.97 -17.36 6.99
CA GLN A 26 28.68 -16.57 8.17
C GLN A 26 27.75 -17.32 9.12
N ALA A 27 26.66 -17.92 8.62
CA ALA A 27 25.72 -18.68 9.43
C ALA A 27 26.38 -19.91 10.08
N ALA A 28 27.23 -20.63 9.36
CA ALA A 28 27.97 -21.77 9.88
C ALA A 28 28.97 -21.34 10.99
N ALA A 29 29.68 -20.23 10.79
CA ALA A 29 30.60 -19.68 11.79
C ALA A 29 29.86 -19.25 13.08
N GLN A 30 28.71 -18.60 12.96
CA GLN A 30 27.88 -18.22 14.11
C GLN A 30 27.36 -19.44 14.90
N LEU A 31 26.95 -20.51 14.17
CA LEU A 31 26.50 -21.75 14.79
C LEU A 31 27.65 -22.48 15.51
N GLU A 32 28.86 -22.43 14.95
CA GLU A 32 30.05 -23.00 15.60
C GLU A 32 30.41 -22.20 16.85
N GLU A 33 30.38 -20.87 16.78
CA GLU A 33 30.62 -20.00 17.93
C GLU A 33 29.61 -20.21 19.08
N GLN A 34 28.32 -20.33 18.76
CA GLN A 34 27.28 -20.63 19.75
C GLN A 34 27.42 -22.00 20.39
N ALA A 35 28.08 -22.94 19.72
CA ALA A 35 28.35 -24.29 20.23
C ALA A 35 29.65 -24.38 21.04
N MET A 36 30.30 -23.28 21.38
CA MET A 36 31.63 -23.22 22.00
C MET A 36 31.75 -23.84 23.41
N ASP A 37 30.67 -24.25 24.05
CA ASP A 37 30.72 -25.12 25.26
C ASP A 37 31.08 -26.59 24.93
N GLU A 38 31.11 -26.95 23.64
CA GLU A 38 31.57 -28.23 23.11
C GLU A 38 32.90 -28.04 22.34
N ALA A 39 33.69 -29.13 22.19
CA ALA A 39 34.93 -29.07 21.42
C ALA A 39 34.72 -28.53 20.00
N PRO A 40 35.75 -27.87 19.39
CA PRO A 40 35.66 -27.38 18.01
C PRO A 40 35.14 -28.45 17.02
N TRP A 41 34.33 -28.04 16.06
CA TRP A 41 33.74 -28.99 15.12
C TRP A 41 34.82 -29.69 14.28
N SER A 42 34.60 -30.97 13.97
CA SER A 42 35.43 -31.65 12.96
C SER A 42 35.16 -31.05 11.58
N ASP A 43 36.14 -31.12 10.68
CA ASP A 43 36.03 -30.70 9.28
C ASP A 43 34.78 -31.28 8.57
N GLU A 44 34.43 -32.55 8.91
CA GLU A 44 33.29 -33.23 8.32
C GLU A 44 31.95 -32.61 8.84
N LYS A 45 31.87 -32.30 10.15
CA LYS A 45 30.71 -31.64 10.75
C LYS A 45 30.54 -30.26 10.15
N TYR A 46 31.63 -29.45 10.08
CA TYR A 46 31.56 -28.10 9.50
C TYR A 46 31.10 -28.14 8.03
N LYS A 47 31.64 -29.01 7.20
CA LYS A 47 31.22 -29.18 5.79
C LYS A 47 29.76 -29.59 5.65
N ALA A 48 29.25 -30.44 6.54
CA ALA A 48 27.85 -30.85 6.53
C ALA A 48 26.91 -29.71 6.89
N VAL A 49 27.26 -28.91 7.93
CA VAL A 49 26.50 -27.72 8.32
C VAL A 49 26.53 -26.67 7.21
N LEU A 50 27.71 -26.40 6.65
CA LEU A 50 27.84 -25.45 5.54
C LEU A 50 26.95 -25.82 4.34
N ALA A 51 26.96 -27.11 3.95
CA ALA A 51 26.10 -27.59 2.85
C ALA A 51 24.59 -27.43 3.17
N ALA A 52 24.19 -27.65 4.43
CA ALA A 52 22.82 -27.41 4.87
C ALA A 52 22.49 -25.91 4.79
N GLN A 53 23.36 -25.04 5.31
CA GLN A 53 23.18 -23.59 5.26
C GLN A 53 23.14 -23.05 3.83
N GLN A 54 23.95 -23.57 2.91
CA GLN A 54 23.88 -23.22 1.48
C GLN A 54 22.50 -23.54 0.88
N LYS A 55 21.93 -24.69 1.21
CA LYS A 55 20.60 -25.07 0.72
C LYS A 55 19.51 -24.18 1.30
N GLU A 56 19.56 -23.85 2.58
CA GLU A 56 18.56 -23.07 3.29
C GLU A 56 18.61 -21.59 2.92
N ASN A 57 19.79 -21.03 2.66
CA ASN A 57 19.97 -19.62 2.32
C ASN A 57 19.90 -19.33 0.80
N ALA A 58 19.78 -20.35 -0.05
CA ALA A 58 19.72 -20.16 -1.50
C ALA A 58 18.53 -19.30 -1.95
N LEU A 59 17.37 -19.40 -1.24
CA LEU A 59 16.19 -18.61 -1.53
C LEU A 59 16.42 -17.13 -1.17
N LEU A 60 16.99 -16.87 0.00
CA LEU A 60 17.35 -15.53 0.49
C LEU A 60 18.35 -14.86 -0.47
N ALA A 61 19.42 -15.56 -0.83
CA ALA A 61 20.41 -15.08 -1.79
C ALA A 61 19.80 -14.76 -3.18
N GLY A 62 18.85 -15.59 -3.62
CA GLY A 62 18.11 -15.34 -4.86
C GLY A 62 17.32 -14.05 -4.83
N ILE A 63 16.65 -13.73 -3.71
CA ILE A 63 15.89 -12.48 -3.54
C ILE A 63 16.82 -11.27 -3.49
N LEU A 64 17.92 -11.34 -2.74
CA LEU A 64 18.92 -10.26 -2.69
C LEU A 64 19.45 -9.94 -4.09
N ALA A 65 19.89 -10.94 -4.83
CA ALA A 65 20.37 -10.77 -6.20
C ALA A 65 19.30 -10.20 -7.14
N ALA A 66 18.05 -10.67 -7.05
CA ALA A 66 16.91 -10.14 -7.81
C ALA A 66 16.58 -8.68 -7.46
N ARG A 67 16.94 -8.24 -6.28
CA ARG A 67 16.79 -6.83 -5.82
C ARG A 67 18.00 -5.96 -6.11
N GLY A 68 19.02 -6.53 -6.80
CA GLY A 68 20.22 -5.80 -7.21
C GLY A 68 21.36 -5.81 -6.19
N ILE A 69 21.19 -6.47 -5.04
CA ILE A 69 22.23 -6.63 -4.03
C ILE A 69 23.08 -7.84 -4.47
N THR A 70 24.23 -7.58 -5.06
CA THR A 70 25.09 -8.61 -5.64
C THR A 70 26.45 -8.73 -4.96
N ASP A 71 26.84 -7.72 -4.16
CA ASP A 71 28.04 -7.77 -3.35
C ASP A 71 27.79 -8.51 -2.02
N PRO A 72 28.59 -9.57 -1.71
CA PRO A 72 28.46 -10.29 -0.45
C PRO A 72 28.62 -9.43 0.79
N ALA A 73 29.52 -8.44 0.79
CA ALA A 73 29.74 -7.58 1.95
C ALA A 73 28.53 -6.68 2.23
N GLU A 74 27.95 -6.10 1.17
CA GLU A 74 26.69 -5.32 1.25
C GLU A 74 25.56 -6.20 1.78
N ALA A 75 25.40 -7.41 1.24
CA ALA A 75 24.37 -8.34 1.67
C ALA A 75 24.49 -8.70 3.16
N LEU A 76 25.69 -8.99 3.64
CA LEU A 76 25.92 -9.36 5.04
C LEU A 76 25.66 -8.17 5.98
N THR A 77 26.04 -6.96 5.60
CA THR A 77 25.71 -5.72 6.36
C THR A 77 24.20 -5.51 6.46
N LEU A 78 23.47 -5.64 5.34
CA LEU A 78 22.01 -5.55 5.32
C LEU A 78 21.34 -6.59 6.24
N LEU A 79 21.83 -7.86 6.17
CA LEU A 79 21.26 -8.96 6.97
C LEU A 79 21.58 -8.82 8.46
N ALA A 80 22.75 -8.28 8.82
CA ALA A 80 23.07 -7.93 10.20
C ALA A 80 22.09 -6.89 10.76
N GLY A 81 21.56 -6.01 9.88
CA GLY A 81 20.56 -5.00 10.26
C GLY A 81 21.13 -3.90 11.14
N GLU A 82 22.41 -3.62 10.97
CA GLU A 82 23.18 -2.60 11.67
C GLU A 82 23.47 -1.42 10.73
N GLU A 83 22.45 -0.95 10.00
CA GLU A 83 22.59 0.31 9.27
C GLU A 83 22.69 1.44 10.27
N GLU A 84 23.78 2.19 10.19
CA GLU A 84 24.07 3.32 11.09
C GLU A 84 23.00 4.41 10.93
N LEU A 85 22.56 4.98 12.04
CA LEU A 85 21.77 6.19 12.06
C LEU A 85 22.71 7.39 11.89
N SER A 86 22.45 8.24 10.91
CA SER A 86 23.29 9.43 10.67
C SER A 86 23.24 10.40 11.85
N ASP A 87 24.33 11.14 12.03
CA ASP A 87 24.41 12.21 13.03
C ASP A 87 23.30 13.24 12.79
N PRO A 88 22.46 13.52 13.81
CA PRO A 88 21.41 14.53 13.72
C PRO A 88 21.90 15.92 13.32
N ALA A 89 23.12 16.29 13.66
CA ALA A 89 23.73 17.57 13.30
C ALA A 89 23.93 17.78 11.78
N LEU A 90 23.82 16.72 10.97
CA LEU A 90 23.85 16.81 9.52
C LEU A 90 22.56 17.39 8.91
N LEU A 91 21.46 17.39 9.66
CA LEU A 91 20.22 18.04 9.24
C LEU A 91 20.38 19.57 9.35
N THR A 92 20.08 20.26 8.28
CA THR A 92 20.19 21.72 8.22
C THR A 92 19.32 22.39 9.28
N ASP A 93 19.85 23.43 9.94
CA ASP A 93 19.25 24.20 11.04
C ASP A 93 19.03 23.40 12.36
N MET A 94 19.48 22.15 12.48
CA MET A 94 19.33 21.34 13.70
C MET A 94 19.96 22.05 14.91
N ASP A 95 21.18 22.57 14.78
CA ASP A 95 21.88 23.30 15.86
C ASP A 95 21.10 24.55 16.30
N ALA A 96 20.56 25.31 15.35
CA ALA A 96 19.74 26.49 15.64
C ALA A 96 18.44 26.13 16.37
N ALA A 97 17.79 25.02 15.98
CA ALA A 97 16.62 24.50 16.66
C ALA A 97 16.95 24.11 18.12
N CYS A 98 18.02 23.35 18.33
CA CYS A 98 18.46 22.94 19.67
C CYS A 98 18.79 24.13 20.54
N GLN A 99 19.57 25.11 20.05
CA GLN A 99 19.94 26.30 20.79
C GLN A 99 18.71 27.10 21.24
N ARG A 100 17.73 27.29 20.35
CA ARG A 100 16.50 28.03 20.70
C ARG A 100 15.64 27.30 21.70
N ILE A 101 15.55 25.97 21.60
CA ILE A 101 14.79 25.14 22.57
C ILE A 101 15.47 25.21 23.94
N TRP A 102 16.80 25.03 24.02
CA TRP A 102 17.53 25.16 25.27
C TRP A 102 17.37 26.55 25.89
N GLN A 103 17.44 27.61 25.07
CA GLN A 103 17.18 28.99 25.55
C GLN A 103 15.77 29.13 26.16
N ALA A 104 14.75 28.50 25.55
CA ALA A 104 13.38 28.51 26.08
C ALA A 104 13.29 27.79 27.43
N ILE A 105 13.96 26.66 27.57
CA ILE A 105 13.98 25.88 28.83
C ILE A 105 14.66 26.71 29.92
N ASP A 106 15.85 27.27 29.67
CA ASP A 106 16.65 28.07 30.63
C ASP A 106 15.86 29.31 31.08
N ASN A 107 15.12 29.95 30.20
CA ASN A 107 14.31 31.12 30.49
C ASN A 107 12.95 30.79 31.14
N GLY A 108 12.56 29.50 31.26
CA GLY A 108 11.26 29.10 31.76
C GLY A 108 10.09 29.45 30.83
N GLU A 109 10.38 29.57 29.53
CA GLU A 109 9.36 29.86 28.52
C GLU A 109 8.39 28.68 28.33
N THR A 110 7.16 28.97 27.86
CA THR A 110 6.20 27.94 27.51
C THR A 110 6.37 27.58 26.04
N ILE A 111 6.73 26.33 25.77
CA ILE A 111 6.90 25.74 24.42
C ILE A 111 5.59 25.09 24.00
N ALA A 112 5.12 25.36 22.77
CA ALA A 112 4.01 24.65 22.15
C ALA A 112 4.57 23.63 21.12
N VAL A 113 4.27 22.36 21.26
CA VAL A 113 4.48 21.34 20.23
C VAL A 113 3.19 21.22 19.42
N PHE A 114 3.27 21.50 18.13
CA PHE A 114 2.14 21.49 17.21
C PHE A 114 2.35 20.42 16.13
N GLY A 115 1.57 19.33 16.18
CA GLY A 115 1.65 18.23 15.22
C GLY A 115 0.54 18.24 14.18
N ASP A 116 0.44 17.13 13.42
CA ASP A 116 -0.70 16.86 12.54
C ASP A 116 -1.68 15.83 13.18
N TYR A 117 -2.84 15.62 12.55
CA TYR A 117 -3.92 14.78 13.07
C TYR A 117 -3.79 13.29 12.72
N ASP A 118 -2.86 12.89 11.88
CA ASP A 118 -2.62 11.48 11.54
C ASP A 118 -1.63 10.79 12.49
N VAL A 119 -1.28 9.54 12.18
CA VAL A 119 -0.42 8.73 13.07
C VAL A 119 0.98 9.33 13.20
N ASP A 120 1.55 9.83 12.10
CA ASP A 120 2.89 10.41 12.14
C ASP A 120 2.91 11.68 12.99
N GLY A 121 1.97 12.60 12.74
CA GLY A 121 1.84 13.82 13.55
C GLY A 121 1.54 13.53 15.02
N VAL A 122 0.69 12.54 15.32
CA VAL A 122 0.38 12.12 16.70
C VAL A 122 1.62 11.54 17.40
N THR A 123 2.35 10.64 16.75
CA THR A 123 3.56 10.01 17.34
C THR A 123 4.72 10.98 17.45
N ALA A 124 4.93 11.83 16.44
CA ALA A 124 5.92 12.91 16.49
C ALA A 124 5.65 13.91 17.64
N THR A 125 4.36 14.29 17.80
CA THR A 125 3.93 15.17 18.91
C THR A 125 4.18 14.51 20.27
N ALA A 126 3.79 13.24 20.42
CA ALA A 126 3.98 12.50 21.67
C ALA A 126 5.46 12.37 22.02
N LEU A 127 6.28 12.03 21.02
CA LEU A 127 7.72 11.86 21.15
C LEU A 127 8.38 13.16 21.66
N LEU A 128 8.22 14.25 20.94
CA LEU A 128 8.85 15.53 21.31
C LEU A 128 8.27 16.09 22.63
N TYR A 129 6.96 15.97 22.86
CA TYR A 129 6.32 16.41 24.10
C TYR A 129 6.90 15.69 25.32
N GLN A 130 7.01 14.34 25.29
CA GLN A 130 7.55 13.56 26.40
C GLN A 130 9.02 13.90 26.64
N HIS A 131 9.80 14.04 25.58
CA HIS A 131 11.21 14.37 25.67
C HIS A 131 11.43 15.74 26.34
N LEU A 132 10.78 16.79 25.84
CA LEU A 132 10.87 18.14 26.39
C LEU A 132 10.37 18.21 27.84
N LYS A 133 9.29 17.48 28.17
CA LYS A 133 8.79 17.35 29.55
C LYS A 133 9.84 16.68 30.45
N GLY A 134 10.53 15.63 29.97
CA GLY A 134 11.63 14.97 30.67
C GLY A 134 12.83 15.91 30.92
N MET A 135 13.12 16.82 30.01
CA MET A 135 14.14 17.87 30.17
C MET A 135 13.72 18.99 31.16
N GLY A 136 12.49 18.97 31.68
CA GLY A 136 11.98 19.97 32.62
C GLY A 136 11.34 21.20 31.94
N ALA A 137 11.09 21.17 30.63
CA ALA A 137 10.41 22.26 29.92
C ALA A 137 8.94 22.43 30.35
N THR A 138 8.46 23.66 30.33
CA THR A 138 7.03 23.95 30.36
C THR A 138 6.47 23.78 28.95
N VAL A 139 5.83 22.65 28.68
CA VAL A 139 5.42 22.29 27.32
C VAL A 139 3.90 22.05 27.23
N LYS A 140 3.29 22.45 26.12
CA LYS A 140 1.90 22.18 25.73
C LYS A 140 1.89 21.55 24.36
N CYS A 141 0.99 20.60 24.12
CA CYS A 141 0.77 20.01 22.79
C CYS A 141 -0.57 20.45 22.21
N MET A 142 -0.63 20.54 20.88
CA MET A 142 -1.85 20.85 20.13
C MET A 142 -1.80 20.14 18.79
N LEU A 143 -2.98 19.64 18.37
CA LEU A 143 -3.20 19.07 17.04
C LEU A 143 -4.28 19.86 16.32
N PRO A 144 -4.23 20.03 14.99
CA PRO A 144 -5.25 20.71 14.23
C PRO A 144 -6.56 19.93 14.22
N SER A 145 -7.68 20.65 14.08
CA SER A 145 -8.99 20.05 13.79
C SER A 145 -9.19 20.00 12.27
N ARG A 146 -9.44 18.81 11.73
CA ARG A 146 -9.64 18.62 10.29
C ARG A 146 -10.81 19.42 9.71
N GLU A 147 -11.86 19.64 10.50
CA GLU A 147 -13.06 20.37 10.06
C GLU A 147 -12.94 21.88 10.21
N GLY A 148 -12.14 22.36 11.18
CA GLY A 148 -12.04 23.80 11.51
C GLY A 148 -10.81 24.50 10.94
N ASP A 149 -9.63 23.89 11.10
CA ASP A 149 -8.35 24.55 10.82
C ASP A 149 -7.75 24.16 9.47
N GLY A 150 -8.20 23.03 8.88
CA GLY A 150 -7.61 22.46 7.68
C GLY A 150 -6.36 21.62 7.97
N TYR A 151 -5.42 21.57 7.03
CA TYR A 151 -4.15 20.88 7.16
C TYR A 151 -3.06 21.85 7.64
N GLY A 152 -2.24 21.40 8.60
CA GLY A 152 -1.06 22.10 9.07
C GLY A 152 -1.34 23.27 10.01
N LEU A 153 -0.31 24.11 10.20
CA LEU A 153 -0.33 25.25 11.10
C LEU A 153 -1.28 26.34 10.58
N SER A 154 -2.17 26.84 11.43
CA SER A 154 -3.12 27.89 11.08
C SER A 154 -2.96 29.15 11.96
N LYS A 155 -3.36 30.32 11.44
CA LYS A 155 -3.35 31.58 12.21
C LYS A 155 -4.22 31.48 13.48
N ASN A 156 -5.31 30.71 13.44
CA ASN A 156 -6.17 30.48 14.61
C ASN A 156 -5.46 29.62 15.68
N ALA A 157 -4.72 28.58 15.25
CA ALA A 157 -3.94 27.76 16.15
C ALA A 157 -2.84 28.57 16.82
N ILE A 158 -2.10 29.40 16.06
CA ILE A 158 -1.07 30.32 16.57
C ILE A 158 -1.67 31.28 17.60
N GLN A 159 -2.80 31.93 17.29
CA GLN A 159 -3.48 32.83 18.22
C GLN A 159 -3.90 32.11 19.51
N SER A 160 -4.37 30.85 19.39
CA SER A 160 -4.74 30.03 20.56
C SER A 160 -3.51 29.71 21.43
N MET A 161 -2.36 29.37 20.82
CA MET A 161 -1.13 29.12 21.55
C MET A 161 -0.58 30.38 22.23
N HIS A 162 -0.62 31.53 21.54
CA HIS A 162 -0.27 32.83 22.11
C HIS A 162 -1.14 33.15 23.33
N ASN A 163 -2.46 33.00 23.24
CA ASN A 163 -3.37 33.25 24.34
C ASN A 163 -3.15 32.32 25.55
N LYS A 164 -2.56 31.13 25.32
CA LYS A 164 -2.13 30.20 26.37
C LYS A 164 -0.76 30.52 26.95
N GLY A 165 -0.12 31.61 26.50
CA GLY A 165 1.18 32.09 27.00
C GLY A 165 2.38 31.36 26.41
N CYS A 166 2.23 30.68 25.28
CA CYS A 166 3.36 30.09 24.57
C CYS A 166 4.16 31.19 23.85
N THR A 167 5.50 31.13 23.90
CA THR A 167 6.42 32.05 23.25
C THR A 167 7.24 31.41 22.14
N LEU A 168 7.33 30.08 22.18
CA LEU A 168 7.98 29.25 21.15
C LEU A 168 6.99 28.20 20.65
N ILE A 169 6.87 28.06 19.32
CA ILE A 169 6.16 26.97 18.66
C ILE A 169 7.20 26.07 18.01
N VAL A 170 7.11 24.75 18.24
CA VAL A 170 7.85 23.74 17.50
C VAL A 170 6.82 22.90 16.76
N THR A 171 6.81 22.99 15.43
CA THR A 171 5.96 22.10 14.62
C THR A 171 6.63 20.74 14.42
N VAL A 172 5.86 19.69 14.33
CA VAL A 172 6.31 18.34 13.98
C VAL A 172 5.38 17.79 12.92
N ASP A 173 5.94 17.23 11.85
CA ASP A 173 5.20 16.63 10.73
C ASP A 173 4.31 17.66 9.98
N ASN A 174 4.61 18.93 10.09
CA ASN A 174 3.97 20.00 9.33
C ASN A 174 4.76 21.31 9.45
N GLY A 175 4.35 22.30 8.65
CA GLY A 175 4.85 23.67 8.78
C GLY A 175 5.74 24.14 7.66
N ILE A 176 6.31 23.25 6.84
CA ILE A 176 7.23 23.65 5.74
C ILE A 176 6.57 24.60 4.73
N SER A 177 5.26 24.55 4.58
CA SER A 177 4.48 25.41 3.68
C SER A 177 3.85 26.63 4.38
N ALA A 178 4.05 26.80 5.70
CA ALA A 178 3.38 27.79 6.54
C ALA A 178 4.04 29.18 6.49
N VAL A 179 4.20 29.76 5.29
CA VAL A 179 4.92 31.03 5.08
C VAL A 179 4.18 32.22 5.73
N GLU A 180 2.88 32.34 5.49
CA GLU A 180 2.07 33.42 6.08
C GLU A 180 1.86 33.24 7.58
N GLU A 181 1.79 32.00 8.03
CA GLU A 181 1.64 31.63 9.44
C GLU A 181 2.90 31.98 10.23
N ALA A 182 4.08 31.78 9.64
CA ALA A 182 5.36 32.19 10.24
C ALA A 182 5.42 33.73 10.42
N ASP A 183 5.07 34.51 9.40
CA ASP A 183 4.99 35.97 9.50
C ASP A 183 3.95 36.40 10.56
N PHE A 184 2.84 35.66 10.69
CA PHE A 184 1.84 35.93 11.72
C PHE A 184 2.32 35.61 13.13
N ALA A 185 3.03 34.49 13.35
CA ALA A 185 3.64 34.15 14.64
C ALA A 185 4.63 35.22 15.08
N ALA A 186 5.51 35.65 14.17
CA ALA A 186 6.46 36.73 14.41
C ALA A 186 5.79 38.07 14.79
N SER A 187 4.63 38.38 14.18
CA SER A 187 3.84 39.58 14.50
C SER A 187 3.28 39.58 15.93
N LEU A 188 3.10 38.40 16.52
CA LEU A 188 2.69 38.21 17.92
C LEU A 188 3.87 38.10 18.89
N GLY A 189 5.12 38.22 18.40
CA GLY A 189 6.35 38.07 19.20
C GLY A 189 6.61 36.62 19.60
N MET A 190 6.11 35.65 18.83
CA MET A 190 6.37 34.21 19.03
C MET A 190 7.45 33.76 18.06
N ASP A 191 8.38 32.95 18.56
CA ASP A 191 9.35 32.26 17.73
C ASP A 191 8.79 30.94 17.20
N LEU A 192 9.25 30.54 16.02
CA LEU A 192 8.83 29.32 15.33
C LEU A 192 10.04 28.47 14.97
N ILE A 193 9.98 27.20 15.30
CA ILE A 193 10.86 26.13 14.79
C ILE A 193 9.96 25.18 14.00
N ILE A 194 10.36 24.87 12.78
CA ILE A 194 9.67 23.93 11.92
C ILE A 194 10.48 22.64 11.84
N THR A 195 9.85 21.49 12.16
CA THR A 195 10.38 20.17 11.82
C THR A 195 9.36 19.46 10.95
N ASP A 196 9.76 19.11 9.74
CA ASP A 196 8.88 18.57 8.72
C ASP A 196 9.65 17.59 7.82
N HIS A 197 8.94 16.89 6.94
CA HIS A 197 9.50 15.99 5.93
C HIS A 197 8.77 16.11 4.59
N HIS A 198 7.82 17.01 4.47
CA HIS A 198 7.08 17.26 3.24
C HIS A 198 7.94 18.04 2.23
N LEU A 199 7.52 18.04 0.95
CA LEU A 199 8.25 18.78 -0.09
C LEU A 199 8.20 20.28 0.19
N PRO A 200 9.37 20.95 0.29
CA PRO A 200 9.44 22.37 0.52
C PRO A 200 8.86 23.19 -0.63
N PRO A 201 8.23 24.35 -0.36
CA PRO A 201 7.87 25.33 -1.37
C PRO A 201 9.10 26.08 -1.89
N GLU A 202 8.96 26.85 -2.97
CA GLU A 202 10.04 27.70 -3.52
C GLU A 202 10.58 28.70 -2.48
N THR A 203 9.74 29.17 -1.57
CA THR A 203 10.13 30.09 -0.49
C THR A 203 9.81 29.46 0.86
N LEU A 204 10.85 29.22 1.66
CA LEU A 204 10.70 28.68 3.00
C LEU A 204 10.06 29.70 3.97
N PRO A 205 9.31 29.24 4.98
CA PRO A 205 8.83 30.07 6.08
C PRO A 205 9.99 30.74 6.83
N LYS A 206 9.77 32.00 7.28
CA LYS A 206 10.72 32.73 8.11
C LYS A 206 10.61 32.27 9.56
N ALA A 207 11.28 31.19 9.90
CA ALA A 207 11.37 30.62 11.23
C ALA A 207 12.78 30.75 11.80
N VAL A 208 12.96 30.52 13.10
CA VAL A 208 14.29 30.47 13.74
C VAL A 208 15.10 29.31 13.18
N ALA A 209 14.45 28.20 12.94
CA ALA A 209 15.02 27.01 12.31
C ALA A 209 13.96 26.29 11.48
N VAL A 210 14.38 25.69 10.36
CA VAL A 210 13.54 24.85 9.48
C VAL A 210 14.29 23.55 9.23
N VAL A 211 13.99 22.52 10.01
CA VAL A 211 14.62 21.21 9.93
C VAL A 211 13.77 20.30 9.05
N ASP A 212 14.24 20.06 7.84
CA ASP A 212 13.57 19.18 6.88
C ASP A 212 14.60 18.53 5.96
N PRO A 213 14.72 17.20 5.94
CA PRO A 213 15.68 16.50 5.11
C PRO A 213 15.48 16.68 3.60
N ARG A 214 14.30 17.14 3.16
CA ARG A 214 13.98 17.34 1.72
C ARG A 214 14.31 18.75 1.21
N ARG A 215 14.84 19.61 2.03
CA ARG A 215 15.33 20.92 1.58
C ARG A 215 16.47 20.73 0.56
N GLU A 216 16.54 21.61 -0.42
CA GLU A 216 17.61 21.59 -1.45
C GLU A 216 19.02 21.81 -0.84
N ASP A 217 19.10 22.58 0.23
CA ASP A 217 20.33 22.91 0.95
C ASP A 217 20.62 21.95 2.13
N ASP A 218 19.84 20.93 2.34
CA ASP A 218 20.09 19.90 3.34
C ASP A 218 21.08 18.84 2.82
N HIS A 219 22.08 18.54 3.65
CA HIS A 219 23.18 17.63 3.31
C HIS A 219 23.13 16.29 4.09
N SER A 220 22.07 16.04 4.85
CA SER A 220 21.90 14.75 5.52
C SER A 220 21.86 13.60 4.51
N PRO A 221 22.47 12.45 4.81
CA PRO A 221 22.61 11.36 3.84
C PRO A 221 21.28 10.65 3.56
N PHE A 222 20.32 10.71 4.49
CA PHE A 222 19.03 10.04 4.37
C PHE A 222 17.88 11.03 4.32
N LYS A 223 17.11 11.00 3.22
CA LYS A 223 16.00 11.92 2.93
C LYS A 223 14.61 11.35 3.21
N GLY A 224 14.56 10.09 3.63
CA GLY A 224 13.32 9.32 3.76
C GLY A 224 12.73 9.31 5.18
N LEU A 225 13.13 10.20 6.08
CA LEU A 225 12.52 10.29 7.41
C LEU A 225 11.08 10.80 7.32
N CYS A 226 10.20 10.31 8.18
CA CYS A 226 8.88 10.90 8.45
C CYS A 226 8.96 11.97 9.53
N GLY A 227 7.86 12.64 9.86
CA GLY A 227 7.80 13.66 10.92
C GLY A 227 8.27 13.12 12.28
N ALA A 228 7.85 11.91 12.67
CA ALA A 228 8.32 11.27 13.90
C ALA A 228 9.82 10.92 13.82
N GLY A 229 10.34 10.56 12.64
CA GLY A 229 11.77 10.34 12.42
C GLY A 229 12.60 11.62 12.58
N VAL A 230 12.12 12.75 12.07
CA VAL A 230 12.77 14.06 12.26
C VAL A 230 12.71 14.49 13.73
N ALA A 231 11.57 14.30 14.41
CA ALA A 231 11.42 14.56 15.84
C ALA A 231 12.36 13.66 16.68
N PHE A 232 12.54 12.40 16.30
CA PHE A 232 13.51 11.48 16.91
C PHE A 232 14.94 12.02 16.80
N LYS A 233 15.35 12.50 15.62
CA LYS A 233 16.66 13.11 15.42
C LYS A 233 16.84 14.39 16.25
N LEU A 234 15.78 15.22 16.35
CA LEU A 234 15.82 16.44 17.19
C LEU A 234 16.03 16.07 18.67
N CYS A 235 15.38 15.02 19.18
CA CYS A 235 15.58 14.58 20.56
C CYS A 235 17.01 14.10 20.81
N ALA A 236 17.59 13.31 19.91
CA ALA A 236 18.98 12.90 20.00
C ALA A 236 19.97 14.10 19.99
N ALA A 237 19.69 15.09 19.12
CA ALA A 237 20.48 16.33 19.07
C ALA A 237 20.37 17.16 20.36
N LEU A 238 19.18 17.24 20.95
CA LEU A 238 18.96 17.93 22.23
C LEU A 238 19.73 17.30 23.38
N ASP A 239 19.81 15.97 23.44
CA ASP A 239 20.58 15.26 24.46
C ASP A 239 22.09 15.23 24.15
N GLY A 240 22.47 15.53 22.89
CA GLY A 240 23.86 15.42 22.44
C GLY A 240 24.38 13.98 22.47
N CYS A 241 23.49 13.00 22.30
CA CYS A 241 23.80 11.58 22.30
C CYS A 241 23.77 10.99 20.88
N PRO A 242 24.45 9.85 20.66
CA PRO A 242 24.25 9.07 19.43
C PRO A 242 22.78 8.69 19.27
N PRO A 243 22.21 8.77 18.03
CA PRO A 243 20.80 8.48 17.83
C PRO A 243 20.40 7.04 18.19
N GLU A 244 21.34 6.11 18.21
CA GLU A 244 21.12 4.72 18.65
C GLU A 244 20.69 4.62 20.12
N GLU A 245 21.15 5.52 20.98
CA GLU A 245 20.75 5.57 22.39
C GLU A 245 19.30 6.01 22.57
N MET A 246 18.76 6.78 21.61
CA MET A 246 17.35 7.18 21.63
C MET A 246 16.40 6.07 21.19
N LEU A 247 16.89 5.01 20.54
CA LEU A 247 16.04 3.89 20.10
C LEU A 247 15.31 3.24 21.27
N ASP A 248 16.00 3.04 22.38
CA ASP A 248 15.42 2.39 23.57
C ASP A 248 14.38 3.30 24.26
N TYR A 249 14.46 4.62 24.07
CA TYR A 249 13.55 5.57 24.69
C TYR A 249 12.28 5.82 23.90
N CYS A 250 12.36 5.99 22.58
CA CYS A 250 11.24 6.41 21.72
C CYS A 250 11.21 5.74 20.34
N GLY A 251 11.97 4.66 20.14
CA GLY A 251 11.99 3.93 18.88
C GLY A 251 10.63 3.38 18.48
N ASP A 252 9.77 3.01 19.44
CA ASP A 252 8.40 2.56 19.21
C ASP A 252 7.54 3.64 18.54
N LEU A 253 7.60 4.89 19.04
CA LEU A 253 6.86 6.02 18.47
C LEU A 253 7.35 6.34 17.05
N ALA A 254 8.67 6.41 16.88
CA ALA A 254 9.27 6.67 15.57
C ALA A 254 8.94 5.58 14.55
N ALA A 255 8.93 4.30 14.96
CA ALA A 255 8.56 3.18 14.09
C ALA A 255 7.08 3.22 13.68
N VAL A 256 6.18 3.53 14.62
CA VAL A 256 4.73 3.61 14.34
C VAL A 256 4.45 4.74 13.35
N GLY A 257 5.04 5.94 13.52
CA GLY A 257 4.95 7.04 12.57
C GLY A 257 5.50 6.66 11.20
N THR A 258 6.74 6.16 11.14
CA THR A 258 7.42 5.76 9.89
C THR A 258 6.61 4.76 9.06
N VAL A 259 6.07 3.72 9.71
CA VAL A 259 5.27 2.69 9.02
C VAL A 259 3.91 3.23 8.59
N ALA A 260 3.26 4.04 9.43
CA ALA A 260 1.94 4.57 9.16
C ALA A 260 1.92 5.60 8.02
N ASP A 261 2.98 6.39 7.89
CA ASP A 261 3.18 7.35 6.79
C ASP A 261 3.72 6.69 5.51
N VAL A 262 3.83 5.36 5.50
CA VAL A 262 4.26 4.57 4.33
C VAL A 262 5.65 4.98 3.83
N MET A 263 6.54 5.34 4.75
CA MET A 263 7.91 5.73 4.41
C MET A 263 8.75 4.53 3.95
N PRO A 264 9.78 4.75 3.12
CA PRO A 264 10.69 3.69 2.68
C PRO A 264 11.30 2.92 3.85
N LEU A 265 11.13 1.59 3.91
CA LEU A 265 11.71 0.74 4.95
C LEU A 265 13.11 0.23 4.55
N VAL A 266 13.96 1.18 4.21
CA VAL A 266 15.38 1.01 3.83
C VAL A 266 16.23 2.01 4.62
N GLY A 267 17.56 1.81 4.64
CA GLY A 267 18.48 2.71 5.35
C GLY A 267 18.07 2.91 6.81
N GLU A 268 18.20 4.13 7.30
CA GLU A 268 17.89 4.49 8.69
C GLU A 268 16.49 4.08 9.15
N ASN A 269 15.48 4.20 8.29
CA ASN A 269 14.12 3.79 8.63
C ASN A 269 14.02 2.29 8.91
N ARG A 270 14.81 1.45 8.23
CA ARG A 270 14.83 0.02 8.49
C ARG A 270 15.33 -0.27 9.90
N THR A 271 16.42 0.36 10.32
CA THR A 271 16.99 0.25 11.66
C THR A 271 16.00 0.77 12.72
N LEU A 272 15.43 1.97 12.51
CA LEU A 272 14.41 2.58 13.36
C LEU A 272 13.21 1.66 13.57
N VAL A 273 12.64 1.15 12.48
CA VAL A 273 11.44 0.30 12.54
C VAL A 273 11.77 -1.06 13.14
N LYS A 274 12.92 -1.66 12.82
CA LYS A 274 13.36 -2.94 13.41
C LYS A 274 13.52 -2.86 14.93
N ALA A 275 14.10 -1.76 15.43
CA ALA A 275 14.24 -1.50 16.87
C ALA A 275 12.87 -1.24 17.53
N GLY A 276 12.06 -0.36 16.94
CA GLY A 276 10.75 -0.01 17.48
C GLY A 276 9.75 -1.16 17.50
N LEU A 277 9.78 -2.07 16.52
CA LEU A 277 8.95 -3.28 16.54
C LEU A 277 9.30 -4.19 17.72
N ARG A 278 10.60 -4.33 18.04
CA ARG A 278 11.04 -5.07 19.23
C ARG A 278 10.57 -4.42 20.52
N GLN A 279 10.65 -3.10 20.60
CA GLN A 279 10.18 -2.33 21.75
C GLN A 279 8.65 -2.41 21.89
N LEU A 280 7.88 -2.30 20.82
CA LEU A 280 6.42 -2.47 20.83
C LEU A 280 5.99 -3.85 21.34
N GLN A 281 6.73 -4.89 21.00
CA GLN A 281 6.42 -6.27 21.45
C GLN A 281 6.52 -6.44 22.97
N GLN A 282 7.33 -5.61 23.63
CA GLN A 282 7.57 -5.61 25.09
C GLN A 282 7.31 -4.20 25.67
N THR A 283 6.31 -3.51 25.11
CA THR A 283 6.06 -2.10 25.44
C THR A 283 5.72 -1.89 26.92
N ASP A 284 6.37 -0.93 27.54
CA ASP A 284 6.04 -0.41 28.87
C ASP A 284 5.06 0.76 28.82
N ARG A 285 4.66 1.20 27.62
CA ARG A 285 3.66 2.27 27.43
C ARG A 285 2.25 1.71 27.61
N PRO A 286 1.49 2.12 28.66
CA PRO A 286 0.12 1.61 28.88
C PRO A 286 -0.78 1.79 27.65
N GLY A 287 -0.64 2.92 26.92
CA GLY A 287 -1.45 3.20 25.72
C GLY A 287 -1.22 2.21 24.59
N PHE A 288 0.02 1.85 24.28
CA PHE A 288 0.30 0.84 23.25
C PHE A 288 -0.04 -0.57 23.75
N GLY A 289 0.22 -0.87 25.03
CA GLY A 289 -0.16 -2.14 25.66
C GLY A 289 -1.67 -2.39 25.51
N ALA A 290 -2.50 -1.45 25.94
CA ALA A 290 -3.96 -1.53 25.82
C ALA A 290 -4.43 -1.64 24.35
N LEU A 291 -3.79 -0.92 23.43
CA LEU A 291 -4.14 -1.00 22.02
C LEU A 291 -3.78 -2.37 21.42
N LEU A 292 -2.64 -2.96 21.80
CA LEU A 292 -2.23 -4.29 21.37
C LEU A 292 -3.17 -5.39 21.91
N GLU A 293 -3.66 -5.25 23.15
CA GLU A 293 -4.68 -6.13 23.74
C GLU A 293 -5.99 -6.03 22.98
N GLU A 294 -6.48 -4.80 22.72
CA GLU A 294 -7.72 -4.55 22.01
C GLU A 294 -7.74 -5.14 20.59
N VAL A 295 -6.57 -5.16 19.92
CA VAL A 295 -6.45 -5.75 18.57
C VAL A 295 -6.03 -7.22 18.58
N GLY A 296 -5.87 -7.84 19.76
CA GLY A 296 -5.50 -9.24 19.91
C GLY A 296 -4.06 -9.57 19.49
N LEU A 297 -3.14 -8.62 19.59
CA LEU A 297 -1.72 -8.75 19.26
C LEU A 297 -0.82 -8.87 20.50
N ALA A 298 -1.34 -8.68 21.71
CA ALA A 298 -0.57 -8.83 22.94
C ALA A 298 0.10 -10.21 23.02
N GLY A 299 1.40 -10.23 23.34
CA GLY A 299 2.20 -11.46 23.43
C GLY A 299 2.52 -12.15 22.09
N LYS A 300 2.20 -11.53 20.95
CA LYS A 300 2.53 -12.02 19.61
C LYS A 300 3.68 -11.21 19.00
N PRO A 301 4.45 -11.79 18.06
CA PRO A 301 5.42 -11.02 17.28
C PRO A 301 4.72 -9.87 16.53
N ILE A 302 5.24 -8.65 16.68
CA ILE A 302 4.72 -7.46 16.01
C ILE A 302 5.51 -7.21 14.73
N THR A 303 4.78 -6.97 13.64
CA THR A 303 5.34 -6.69 12.32
C THR A 303 4.91 -5.30 11.82
N ALA A 304 5.58 -4.77 10.80
CA ALA A 304 5.15 -3.53 10.15
C ALA A 304 3.73 -3.66 9.55
N GLU A 305 3.34 -4.86 9.08
CA GLU A 305 1.97 -5.13 8.62
C GLU A 305 0.95 -4.95 9.77
N ASN A 306 1.28 -5.35 11.00
CA ASN A 306 0.42 -5.14 12.17
C ASN A 306 0.26 -3.64 12.48
N ILE A 307 1.33 -2.84 12.35
CA ILE A 307 1.20 -1.38 12.47
C ILE A 307 0.26 -0.86 11.39
N SER A 308 0.49 -1.18 10.12
CA SER A 308 -0.27 -0.65 8.99
C SER A 308 -1.77 -1.02 9.02
N TYR A 309 -2.13 -2.23 9.45
CA TYR A 309 -3.49 -2.75 9.33
C TYR A 309 -4.23 -2.89 10.66
N ALA A 310 -3.54 -2.88 11.80
CA ALA A 310 -4.18 -3.00 13.11
C ALA A 310 -4.02 -1.75 13.98
N ILE A 311 -2.81 -1.21 14.14
CA ILE A 311 -2.52 -0.08 15.04
C ILE A 311 -2.89 1.25 14.37
N ALA A 312 -2.25 1.58 13.26
CA ALA A 312 -2.39 2.87 12.58
C ALA A 312 -3.84 3.21 12.17
N PRO A 313 -4.68 2.26 11.69
CA PRO A 313 -6.06 2.59 11.35
C PRO A 313 -6.91 3.09 12.51
N ARG A 314 -6.64 2.64 13.74
CA ARG A 314 -7.37 3.06 14.95
C ARG A 314 -6.98 4.47 15.37
N ILE A 315 -5.69 4.78 15.35
CA ILE A 315 -5.17 6.13 15.61
C ILE A 315 -5.69 7.10 14.54
N ASN A 316 -5.56 6.75 13.26
CA ASN A 316 -6.05 7.55 12.13
C ASN A 316 -7.57 7.77 12.15
N ALA A 317 -8.35 6.82 12.68
CA ALA A 317 -9.80 6.96 12.73
C ALA A 317 -10.23 8.13 13.60
N ALA A 318 -9.52 8.43 14.68
CA ALA A 318 -9.80 9.60 15.52
C ALA A 318 -9.74 10.90 14.71
N GLY A 319 -8.68 11.14 13.95
CA GLY A 319 -8.53 12.34 13.10
C GLY A 319 -9.48 12.39 11.90
N ARG A 320 -10.11 11.26 11.53
CA ARG A 320 -11.06 11.20 10.40
C ARG A 320 -12.51 11.38 10.82
N MET A 321 -12.91 10.87 11.99
CA MET A 321 -14.30 10.72 12.43
C MET A 321 -14.64 11.56 13.67
N ASP A 322 -13.62 11.94 14.47
CA ASP A 322 -13.79 12.64 15.75
C ASP A 322 -12.63 13.64 15.92
N ASN A 323 -11.83 13.50 16.95
CA ASN A 323 -10.72 14.37 17.30
C ASN A 323 -9.44 13.57 17.55
N ALA A 324 -8.37 13.89 16.81
CA ALA A 324 -7.07 13.28 16.95
C ALA A 324 -6.47 13.36 18.37
N VAL A 325 -6.94 14.31 19.17
CA VAL A 325 -6.53 14.45 20.59
C VAL A 325 -6.80 13.16 21.38
N THR A 326 -7.86 12.40 21.06
CA THR A 326 -8.12 11.10 21.73
C THR A 326 -6.97 10.11 21.49
N ALA A 327 -6.43 10.07 20.27
CA ALA A 327 -5.29 9.22 19.93
C ALA A 327 -4.01 9.69 20.65
N LEU A 328 -3.74 11.00 20.66
CA LEU A 328 -2.61 11.55 21.40
C LEU A 328 -2.72 11.28 22.92
N GLN A 329 -3.92 11.38 23.49
CA GLN A 329 -4.17 11.03 24.88
C GLN A 329 -3.87 9.55 25.19
N LEU A 330 -4.20 8.64 24.28
CA LEU A 330 -3.86 7.23 24.42
C LEU A 330 -2.34 7.03 24.43
N VAL A 331 -1.65 7.58 23.43
CA VAL A 331 -0.19 7.41 23.29
C VAL A 331 0.59 8.00 24.47
N LEU A 332 0.08 9.09 25.07
CA LEU A 332 0.67 9.76 26.23
C LEU A 332 0.15 9.22 27.60
N CYS A 333 -0.76 8.23 27.59
CA CYS A 333 -1.40 7.76 28.82
C CYS A 333 -0.41 6.98 29.69
N GLU A 334 -0.32 7.36 30.96
CA GLU A 334 0.49 6.68 31.99
C GLU A 334 -0.36 5.79 32.92
N ASP A 335 -1.69 5.93 32.87
CA ASP A 335 -2.65 5.17 33.69
C ASP A 335 -3.21 3.98 32.87
N PRO A 336 -2.98 2.72 33.28
CA PRO A 336 -3.45 1.56 32.55
C PRO A 336 -4.96 1.49 32.37
N ASP A 337 -5.75 1.79 33.42
CA ASP A 337 -7.23 1.74 33.35
C ASP A 337 -7.76 2.76 32.34
N ARG A 338 -7.16 3.95 32.35
CA ARG A 338 -7.50 5.00 31.38
C ARG A 338 -7.05 4.66 29.95
N ALA A 339 -5.93 3.97 29.81
CA ALA A 339 -5.44 3.51 28.51
C ALA A 339 -6.40 2.48 27.89
N GLU A 340 -6.94 1.54 28.67
CA GLU A 340 -7.95 0.58 28.21
C GLU A 340 -9.22 1.30 27.70
N GLU A 341 -9.75 2.28 28.45
CA GLU A 341 -10.90 3.07 28.02
C GLU A 341 -10.65 3.80 26.69
N LEU A 342 -9.45 4.40 26.53
CA LEU A 342 -9.09 5.15 25.33
C LEU A 342 -8.86 4.21 24.13
N ALA A 343 -8.22 3.04 24.34
CA ALA A 343 -8.01 2.05 23.29
C ALA A 343 -9.35 1.49 22.79
N HIS A 344 -10.26 1.16 23.70
CA HIS A 344 -11.62 0.73 23.36
C HIS A 344 -12.37 1.78 22.56
N LYS A 345 -12.33 3.03 23.01
CA LYS A 345 -12.95 4.17 22.29
C LYS A 345 -12.40 4.31 20.87
N LEU A 346 -11.08 4.22 20.67
CA LEU A 346 -10.47 4.28 19.34
C LEU A 346 -10.89 3.09 18.45
N ASN A 347 -11.05 1.90 19.02
CA ASN A 347 -11.54 0.74 18.30
C ASN A 347 -13.00 0.92 17.85
N GLU A 348 -13.88 1.48 18.70
CA GLU A 348 -15.26 1.83 18.34
C GLU A 348 -15.30 2.87 17.21
N ILE A 349 -14.50 3.94 17.29
CA ILE A 349 -14.40 4.97 16.24
C ILE A 349 -13.93 4.32 14.92
N ASN A 350 -12.94 3.42 14.97
CA ASN A 350 -12.47 2.73 13.78
C ASN A 350 -13.52 1.76 13.21
N ALA A 351 -14.29 1.08 14.05
CA ALA A 351 -15.39 0.22 13.61
C ALA A 351 -16.47 1.06 12.88
N HIS A 352 -16.84 2.20 13.45
CA HIS A 352 -17.79 3.13 12.81
C HIS A 352 -17.24 3.69 11.48
N ARG A 353 -15.95 4.03 11.41
CA ARG A 353 -15.30 4.43 10.16
C ARG A 353 -15.39 3.32 9.09
N GLN A 354 -15.14 2.05 9.48
CA GLN A 354 -15.23 0.91 8.56
C GLN A 354 -16.66 0.68 8.07
N GLU A 355 -17.66 0.81 8.94
CA GLU A 355 -19.06 0.71 8.56
C GLU A 355 -19.45 1.82 7.58
N THR A 356 -19.07 3.06 7.86
CA THR A 356 -19.29 4.22 6.99
C THR A 356 -18.62 4.02 5.62
N GLU A 357 -17.39 3.50 5.61
CA GLU A 357 -16.67 3.16 4.39
C GLU A 357 -17.43 2.14 3.54
N GLN A 358 -17.93 1.07 4.17
CA GLN A 358 -18.69 0.03 3.47
C GLN A 358 -19.99 0.57 2.89
N GLN A 359 -20.70 1.43 3.63
CA GLN A 359 -21.93 2.07 3.15
C GLN A 359 -21.67 2.96 1.92
N ILE A 360 -20.66 3.82 1.98
CA ILE A 360 -20.29 4.69 0.85
C ILE A 360 -19.81 3.85 -0.35
N PHE A 361 -18.99 2.82 -0.10
CA PHE A 361 -18.50 1.95 -1.16
C PHE A 361 -19.66 1.23 -1.88
N LYS A 362 -20.61 0.69 -1.12
CA LYS A 362 -21.81 0.04 -1.67
C LYS A 362 -22.67 1.03 -2.47
N ALA A 363 -22.88 2.25 -1.97
CA ALA A 363 -23.60 3.28 -2.70
C ALA A 363 -22.90 3.66 -4.02
N ALA A 364 -21.56 3.70 -4.02
CA ALA A 364 -20.78 3.91 -5.22
C ALA A 364 -20.92 2.76 -6.24
N GLU A 365 -20.97 1.51 -5.78
CA GLU A 365 -21.23 0.33 -6.62
C GLU A 365 -22.63 0.37 -7.25
N GLU A 366 -23.65 0.64 -6.45
CA GLU A 366 -25.05 0.79 -6.94
C GLU A 366 -25.17 1.90 -7.99
N LEU A 367 -24.41 3.01 -7.81
CA LEU A 367 -24.37 4.08 -8.80
C LEU A 367 -23.70 3.63 -10.11
N LEU A 368 -22.65 2.81 -10.05
CA LEU A 368 -22.00 2.25 -11.23
C LEU A 368 -22.88 1.20 -11.93
N GLU A 369 -23.70 0.44 -11.20
CA GLU A 369 -24.68 -0.47 -11.77
C GLU A 369 -25.82 0.28 -12.50
N GLN A 370 -26.28 1.40 -11.93
CA GLN A 370 -27.31 2.25 -12.54
C GLN A 370 -26.79 3.07 -13.74
N GLN A 371 -25.49 3.38 -13.76
CA GLN A 371 -24.83 4.20 -14.78
C GLN A 371 -23.57 3.48 -15.29
N PRO A 372 -23.73 2.35 -16.01
CA PRO A 372 -22.61 1.51 -16.43
C PRO A 372 -21.65 2.23 -17.41
N GLU A 373 -22.09 3.31 -18.08
CA GLU A 373 -21.24 4.15 -18.92
C GLU A 373 -20.10 4.83 -18.14
N ARG A 374 -20.20 4.95 -16.82
CA ARG A 374 -19.11 5.47 -15.99
C ARG A 374 -17.93 4.50 -15.88
N LEU A 375 -18.17 3.21 -16.13
CA LEU A 375 -17.10 2.22 -16.19
C LEU A 375 -16.22 2.38 -17.45
N ASP A 376 -16.67 3.13 -18.45
CA ASP A 376 -15.89 3.46 -19.63
C ASP A 376 -15.05 4.73 -19.46
N ASP A 377 -15.32 5.55 -18.43
CA ASP A 377 -14.56 6.73 -18.08
C ASP A 377 -13.07 6.40 -17.84
N ARG A 378 -12.16 7.25 -18.30
CA ARG A 378 -10.73 7.13 -18.04
C ARG A 378 -10.38 7.53 -16.62
N ILE A 379 -11.06 8.54 -16.10
CA ILE A 379 -11.06 8.96 -14.71
C ILE A 379 -12.50 8.95 -14.23
N MET A 380 -12.77 8.19 -13.18
CA MET A 380 -14.11 8.08 -12.60
C MET A 380 -14.36 9.22 -11.64
N LEU A 381 -15.43 9.99 -11.86
CA LEU A 381 -15.94 10.97 -10.94
C LEU A 381 -17.30 10.48 -10.40
N LEU A 382 -17.32 10.12 -9.11
CA LEU A 382 -18.52 9.65 -8.41
C LEU A 382 -18.92 10.67 -7.35
N TRP A 383 -20.23 10.90 -7.18
CA TRP A 383 -20.72 11.82 -6.17
C TRP A 383 -22.02 11.33 -5.53
N GLY A 384 -22.18 11.70 -4.27
CA GLY A 384 -23.38 11.40 -3.47
C GLY A 384 -23.57 12.41 -2.38
N ARG A 385 -24.75 12.38 -1.75
CA ARG A 385 -25.10 13.23 -0.60
C ARG A 385 -24.81 12.48 0.69
N ASP A 386 -24.47 13.23 1.73
CA ASP A 386 -24.28 12.73 3.10
C ASP A 386 -23.15 11.68 3.24
N TRP A 387 -22.21 11.64 2.31
CA TRP A 387 -21.02 10.83 2.44
C TRP A 387 -20.01 11.53 3.36
N HIS A 388 -19.47 10.80 4.32
CA HIS A 388 -18.56 11.39 5.29
C HIS A 388 -17.24 11.87 4.64
N PRO A 389 -16.87 13.18 4.73
CA PRO A 389 -15.71 13.73 4.02
C PRO A 389 -14.38 13.13 4.47
N GLY A 390 -14.27 12.63 5.73
CA GLY A 390 -13.09 11.93 6.25
C GLY A 390 -12.87 10.54 5.65
N VAL A 391 -13.90 9.95 5.00
CA VAL A 391 -13.91 8.56 4.53
C VAL A 391 -13.85 8.45 3.00
N ILE A 392 -14.37 9.44 2.25
CA ILE A 392 -14.40 9.38 0.77
C ILE A 392 -13.05 9.12 0.12
N GLY A 393 -11.94 9.58 0.73
CA GLY A 393 -10.58 9.32 0.22
C GLY A 393 -10.17 7.84 0.33
N ILE A 394 -10.65 7.12 1.36
CA ILE A 394 -10.42 5.68 1.51
C ILE A 394 -11.23 4.92 0.46
N VAL A 395 -12.49 5.31 0.26
CA VAL A 395 -13.35 4.74 -0.79
C VAL A 395 -12.74 4.96 -2.18
N ALA A 396 -12.18 6.16 -2.45
CA ALA A 396 -11.49 6.44 -3.70
C ALA A 396 -10.29 5.49 -3.93
N SER A 397 -9.46 5.26 -2.91
CA SER A 397 -8.33 4.30 -2.98
C SER A 397 -8.82 2.90 -3.33
N ARG A 398 -9.84 2.41 -2.63
CA ARG A 398 -10.41 1.08 -2.84
C ARG A 398 -11.02 0.90 -4.23
N LEU A 399 -11.65 1.95 -4.77
CA LEU A 399 -12.15 1.95 -6.14
C LEU A 399 -11.01 1.96 -7.17
N VAL A 400 -9.91 2.68 -6.91
CA VAL A 400 -8.69 2.63 -7.74
C VAL A 400 -8.12 1.21 -7.78
N GLU A 401 -7.96 0.56 -6.65
CA GLU A 401 -7.48 -0.83 -6.56
C GLU A 401 -8.35 -1.79 -7.36
N ARG A 402 -9.67 -1.63 -7.26
CA ARG A 402 -10.63 -2.49 -7.98
C ARG A 402 -10.66 -2.26 -9.49
N THR A 403 -10.52 -1.00 -9.92
CA THR A 403 -10.78 -0.62 -11.33
C THR A 403 -9.51 -0.36 -12.14
N GLY A 404 -8.36 -0.17 -11.46
CA GLY A 404 -7.09 0.20 -12.09
C GLY A 404 -7.13 1.58 -12.77
N ARG A 405 -8.01 2.50 -12.31
CA ARG A 405 -8.22 3.83 -12.89
C ARG A 405 -8.17 4.90 -11.82
N PRO A 406 -7.82 6.15 -12.18
CA PRO A 406 -7.98 7.27 -11.27
C PRO A 406 -9.44 7.46 -10.89
N VAL A 407 -9.71 7.75 -9.61
CA VAL A 407 -11.05 7.93 -9.07
C VAL A 407 -11.10 9.19 -8.21
N ILE A 408 -12.16 9.99 -8.38
CA ILE A 408 -12.51 11.10 -7.51
C ILE A 408 -13.88 10.79 -6.92
N VAL A 409 -13.99 10.82 -5.58
CA VAL A 409 -15.25 10.67 -4.85
C VAL A 409 -15.60 12.01 -4.20
N VAL A 410 -16.82 12.49 -4.44
CA VAL A 410 -17.30 13.81 -3.96
C VAL A 410 -18.50 13.60 -3.07
N THR A 411 -18.48 14.20 -1.88
CA THR A 411 -19.67 14.37 -1.03
C THR A 411 -20.27 15.74 -1.24
N ILE A 412 -21.59 15.83 -1.29
CA ILE A 412 -22.33 17.08 -1.49
C ILE A 412 -23.12 17.38 -0.22
N ASP A 413 -22.98 18.60 0.30
CA ASP A 413 -23.72 19.08 1.46
C ASP A 413 -25.12 19.60 1.10
N GLU A 414 -25.88 20.05 2.11
CA GLU A 414 -27.23 20.62 1.95
C GLU A 414 -27.28 21.93 1.14
N HIS A 415 -26.14 22.60 1.01
CA HIS A 415 -26.02 23.86 0.26
C HIS A 415 -25.58 23.64 -1.21
N GLY A 416 -25.35 22.39 -1.62
CA GLY A 416 -24.88 22.05 -2.95
C GLY A 416 -23.36 22.28 -3.13
N GLU A 417 -22.62 22.40 -2.03
CA GLU A 417 -21.15 22.45 -2.06
C GLU A 417 -20.58 21.03 -1.99
N GLY A 418 -19.74 20.69 -2.94
CA GLY A 418 -19.08 19.39 -3.01
C GLY A 418 -17.64 19.44 -2.47
N LYS A 419 -17.28 18.51 -1.58
CA LYS A 419 -15.89 18.22 -1.19
C LYS A 419 -15.47 16.90 -1.80
N GLY A 420 -14.38 16.89 -2.60
CA GLY A 420 -13.90 15.73 -3.30
C GLY A 420 -12.51 15.29 -2.82
N SER A 421 -12.30 13.98 -2.83
CA SER A 421 -11.00 13.36 -2.63
C SER A 421 -10.71 12.41 -3.77
N GLY A 422 -9.57 12.60 -4.43
CA GLY A 422 -9.13 11.80 -5.55
C GLY A 422 -7.90 10.95 -5.23
N ARG A 423 -7.84 9.79 -5.89
CA ARG A 423 -6.70 8.88 -5.89
C ARG A 423 -6.37 8.49 -7.32
N SER A 424 -5.10 8.27 -7.59
CA SER A 424 -4.60 8.03 -8.94
C SER A 424 -3.91 6.68 -9.09
N VAL A 425 -3.52 6.38 -10.31
CA VAL A 425 -2.67 5.25 -10.68
C VAL A 425 -1.32 5.77 -11.18
N GLN A 426 -0.30 4.93 -11.14
CA GLN A 426 1.02 5.27 -11.66
C GLN A 426 0.94 5.72 -13.12
N GLY A 427 1.62 6.83 -13.46
CA GLY A 427 1.62 7.40 -14.79
C GLY A 427 0.47 8.36 -15.10
N PHE A 428 -0.45 8.60 -14.15
CA PHE A 428 -1.52 9.59 -14.30
C PHE A 428 -1.39 10.72 -13.29
N ASN A 429 -1.15 11.94 -13.74
CA ASN A 429 -1.04 13.12 -12.88
C ASN A 429 -2.44 13.69 -12.57
N LEU A 430 -2.99 13.29 -11.41
CA LEU A 430 -4.32 13.71 -10.96
C LEU A 430 -4.39 15.22 -10.69
N HIS A 431 -3.35 15.81 -10.10
CA HIS A 431 -3.31 17.24 -9.82
C HIS A 431 -3.36 18.08 -11.10
N ALA A 432 -2.56 17.72 -12.12
CA ALA A 432 -2.60 18.39 -13.42
C ALA A 432 -3.96 18.24 -14.11
N CYS A 433 -4.57 17.04 -14.03
CA CYS A 433 -5.90 16.78 -14.58
C CYS A 433 -6.96 17.67 -13.92
N ILE A 434 -7.00 17.74 -12.59
CA ILE A 434 -7.94 18.61 -11.85
C ILE A 434 -7.66 20.09 -12.15
N GLY A 435 -6.39 20.49 -12.21
CA GLY A 435 -5.96 21.85 -12.51
C GLY A 435 -6.42 22.34 -13.89
N SER A 436 -6.56 21.44 -14.86
CA SER A 436 -7.11 21.78 -16.19
C SER A 436 -8.57 22.25 -16.17
N CYS A 437 -9.26 22.03 -15.05
CA CYS A 437 -10.66 22.40 -14.81
C CYS A 437 -10.81 23.43 -13.68
N ALA A 438 -9.75 24.19 -13.35
CA ALA A 438 -9.71 25.13 -12.23
C ALA A 438 -10.87 26.14 -12.22
N ASP A 439 -11.36 26.56 -13.40
CA ASP A 439 -12.48 27.47 -13.57
C ASP A 439 -13.85 26.92 -13.09
N LEU A 440 -13.99 25.60 -12.97
CA LEU A 440 -15.19 24.93 -12.42
C LEU A 440 -15.11 24.70 -10.91
N LEU A 441 -13.93 24.90 -10.32
CA LEU A 441 -13.64 24.55 -8.93
C LEU A 441 -13.63 25.78 -8.03
N VAL A 442 -14.03 25.60 -6.77
CA VAL A 442 -13.87 26.63 -5.73
C VAL A 442 -12.41 26.65 -5.24
N ARG A 443 -11.82 25.47 -5.02
CA ARG A 443 -10.40 25.27 -4.72
C ARG A 443 -9.98 23.83 -5.07
N TYR A 444 -8.69 23.64 -5.26
CA TYR A 444 -8.10 22.31 -5.41
C TYR A 444 -6.64 22.33 -4.93
N GLY A 445 -6.10 21.14 -4.64
CA GLY A 445 -4.71 20.98 -4.22
C GLY A 445 -4.33 19.52 -4.07
N GLY A 446 -3.04 19.24 -3.94
CA GLY A 446 -2.51 17.90 -3.79
C GLY A 446 -1.37 17.60 -4.77
N HIS A 447 -1.15 16.32 -5.01
CA HIS A 447 -0.04 15.79 -5.82
C HIS A 447 -0.53 14.87 -6.93
N ALA A 448 0.39 14.35 -7.73
CA ALA A 448 0.06 13.46 -8.86
C ALA A 448 -0.78 12.24 -8.44
N MET A 449 -0.55 11.65 -7.27
CA MET A 449 -1.21 10.43 -6.81
C MET A 449 -2.46 10.66 -5.96
N ALA A 450 -2.58 11.80 -5.30
CA ALA A 450 -3.71 12.13 -4.42
C ALA A 450 -3.99 13.63 -4.46
N ALA A 451 -5.26 14.00 -4.64
CA ALA A 451 -5.66 15.41 -4.67
C ALA A 451 -7.05 15.60 -4.05
N GLY A 452 -7.27 16.80 -3.50
CA GLY A 452 -8.55 17.25 -3.00
C GLY A 452 -9.11 18.37 -3.85
N LEU A 453 -10.44 18.52 -3.86
CA LEU A 453 -11.12 19.61 -4.54
C LEU A 453 -12.40 20.04 -3.81
N SER A 454 -12.81 21.27 -4.06
CA SER A 454 -14.15 21.74 -3.74
C SER A 454 -14.83 22.24 -5.01
N VAL A 455 -16.09 21.86 -5.20
CA VAL A 455 -16.82 22.09 -6.45
C VAL A 455 -18.32 22.32 -6.14
N ARG A 456 -19.02 23.10 -6.94
CA ARG A 456 -20.48 23.21 -6.86
C ARG A 456 -21.15 22.03 -7.56
N GLU A 457 -22.24 21.51 -6.99
CA GLU A 457 -22.98 20.35 -7.54
C GLU A 457 -23.35 20.53 -9.00
N GLU A 458 -23.78 21.72 -9.41
CA GLU A 458 -24.15 22.07 -10.78
C GLU A 458 -23.01 21.88 -11.80
N ASN A 459 -21.74 21.98 -11.34
CA ASN A 459 -20.56 21.84 -12.21
C ASN A 459 -20.09 20.40 -12.36
N LEU A 460 -20.58 19.43 -11.57
CA LEU A 460 -20.09 18.05 -11.56
C LEU A 460 -20.23 17.33 -12.94
N PRO A 461 -21.36 17.47 -13.67
CA PRO A 461 -21.48 16.84 -14.99
C PRO A 461 -20.44 17.38 -15.99
N GLU A 462 -20.22 18.68 -16.01
CA GLU A 462 -19.24 19.33 -16.90
C GLU A 462 -17.80 18.99 -16.47
N LEU A 463 -17.54 18.96 -15.16
CA LEU A 463 -16.25 18.53 -14.61
C LEU A 463 -15.91 17.10 -15.06
N ARG A 464 -16.86 16.14 -14.93
CA ARG A 464 -16.67 14.76 -15.44
C ARG A 464 -16.28 14.72 -16.90
N ARG A 465 -17.00 15.45 -17.74
CA ARG A 465 -16.75 15.52 -19.18
C ARG A 465 -15.33 16.02 -19.47
N ARG A 466 -14.94 17.17 -18.90
CA ARG A 466 -13.64 17.81 -19.15
C ARG A 466 -12.46 17.01 -18.61
N LEU A 467 -12.59 16.40 -17.40
CA LEU A 467 -11.56 15.51 -16.86
C LEU A 467 -11.30 14.33 -17.80
N ASN A 468 -12.35 13.72 -18.37
CA ASN A 468 -12.22 12.61 -19.30
C ASN A 468 -11.66 13.04 -20.65
N GLU A 469 -11.98 14.23 -21.16
CA GLU A 469 -11.38 14.80 -22.36
C GLU A 469 -9.88 15.07 -22.16
N TRP A 470 -9.50 15.64 -21.03
CA TRP A 470 -8.09 15.83 -20.69
C TRP A 470 -7.36 14.49 -20.62
N ALA A 471 -7.93 13.51 -19.90
CA ALA A 471 -7.37 12.18 -19.77
C ALA A 471 -7.23 11.45 -21.13
N ALA A 472 -8.17 11.64 -22.04
CA ALA A 472 -8.10 11.05 -23.38
C ALA A 472 -6.96 11.65 -24.23
N ARG A 473 -6.64 12.93 -24.03
CA ARG A 473 -5.58 13.63 -24.75
C ARG A 473 -4.20 13.37 -24.17
N GLU A 474 -4.06 13.50 -22.84
CA GLU A 474 -2.75 13.46 -22.17
C GLU A 474 -2.35 12.02 -21.75
N CYS A 475 -3.33 11.15 -21.46
CA CYS A 475 -3.11 9.78 -21.06
C CYS A 475 -3.98 8.82 -21.90
N PRO A 476 -3.70 8.67 -23.19
CA PRO A 476 -4.51 7.84 -24.09
C PRO A 476 -4.50 6.35 -23.71
N VAL A 477 -3.46 5.90 -23.00
CA VAL A 477 -3.34 4.52 -22.48
C VAL A 477 -3.06 4.59 -20.99
N LEU A 478 -3.95 4.00 -20.19
CA LEU A 478 -3.68 3.74 -18.77
C LEU A 478 -3.00 2.37 -18.68
N HIS A 479 -1.75 2.36 -18.26
CA HIS A 479 -1.00 1.13 -18.05
C HIS A 479 -1.23 0.65 -16.62
N THR A 480 -1.74 -0.58 -16.47
CA THR A 480 -1.68 -1.27 -15.18
C THR A 480 -0.22 -1.67 -14.96
N PRO A 481 0.44 -1.26 -13.87
CA PRO A 481 1.80 -1.69 -13.60
C PRO A 481 1.89 -3.21 -13.56
N PRO A 482 2.93 -3.80 -14.16
CA PRO A 482 3.13 -5.24 -14.08
C PRO A 482 3.34 -5.68 -12.63
N LEU A 483 2.96 -6.91 -12.33
CA LEU A 483 3.33 -7.54 -11.07
C LEU A 483 4.77 -8.04 -11.17
N THR A 484 5.65 -7.48 -10.37
CA THR A 484 7.04 -7.89 -10.34
C THR A 484 7.20 -9.11 -9.43
N CYS A 485 7.71 -10.22 -9.98
CA CYS A 485 8.08 -11.42 -9.24
C CYS A 485 9.60 -11.42 -8.99
N ASP A 486 10.00 -11.65 -7.74
CA ASP A 486 11.44 -11.69 -7.38
C ASP A 486 12.11 -12.96 -7.90
N VAL A 487 11.56 -14.13 -7.58
CA VAL A 487 12.18 -15.43 -7.90
C VAL A 487 11.15 -16.47 -8.32
N THR A 488 11.49 -17.29 -9.34
CA THR A 488 10.71 -18.50 -9.65
C THR A 488 11.09 -19.62 -8.69
N ILE A 489 10.09 -20.31 -8.15
CA ILE A 489 10.27 -21.39 -7.18
C ILE A 489 9.75 -22.73 -7.68
N HIS A 490 10.34 -23.81 -7.12
CA HIS A 490 9.83 -25.18 -7.24
C HIS A 490 9.54 -25.73 -5.86
N LEU A 491 8.33 -26.27 -5.65
CA LEU A 491 7.87 -26.69 -4.31
C LEU A 491 8.74 -27.78 -3.65
N ASP A 492 9.40 -28.62 -4.44
CA ASP A 492 10.32 -29.66 -3.95
C ASP A 492 11.63 -29.11 -3.38
N ARG A 493 11.94 -27.84 -3.65
CA ARG A 493 13.18 -27.18 -3.21
C ARG A 493 12.98 -26.20 -2.06
N ILE A 494 11.75 -25.88 -1.72
CA ILE A 494 11.43 -24.93 -0.65
C ILE A 494 11.21 -25.69 0.65
N THR A 495 11.91 -25.26 1.69
CA THR A 495 11.77 -25.81 3.06
C THR A 495 11.21 -24.75 4.00
N VAL A 496 10.73 -25.19 5.16
CA VAL A 496 10.30 -24.28 6.23
C VAL A 496 11.43 -23.35 6.63
N GLU A 497 12.64 -23.88 6.78
CA GLU A 497 13.81 -23.09 7.19
C GLU A 497 14.20 -22.06 6.13
N SER A 498 14.16 -22.42 4.83
CA SER A 498 14.45 -21.44 3.76
C SER A 498 13.46 -20.27 3.74
N VAL A 499 12.22 -20.48 4.18
CA VAL A 499 11.21 -19.39 4.29
C VAL A 499 11.42 -18.60 5.59
N ARG A 500 11.79 -19.23 6.69
CA ARG A 500 12.14 -18.50 7.94
C ARG A 500 13.33 -17.57 7.75
N HIS A 501 14.32 -17.95 6.94
CA HIS A 501 15.46 -17.07 6.66
C HIS A 501 15.06 -15.76 5.96
N LEU A 502 13.88 -15.70 5.32
CA LEU A 502 13.37 -14.46 4.75
C LEU A 502 13.04 -13.40 5.80
N ASP A 503 12.80 -13.80 7.05
CA ASP A 503 12.55 -12.86 8.15
C ASP A 503 13.74 -11.91 8.39
N GLN A 504 14.95 -12.30 7.94
CA GLN A 504 16.14 -11.43 7.97
C GLN A 504 16.00 -10.19 7.06
N LEU A 505 15.14 -10.25 6.04
CA LEU A 505 14.83 -9.11 5.16
C LEU A 505 13.81 -8.15 5.78
N ALA A 506 13.08 -8.56 6.82
CA ALA A 506 12.11 -7.69 7.51
C ALA A 506 12.80 -6.48 8.18
N PRO A 507 12.07 -5.38 8.41
CA PRO A 507 10.64 -5.16 8.19
C PRO A 507 10.28 -4.94 6.72
N TYR A 508 9.14 -5.52 6.30
CA TYR A 508 8.62 -5.34 4.94
C TYR A 508 7.65 -4.15 4.89
N GLY A 509 7.70 -3.40 3.80
CA GLY A 509 6.85 -2.24 3.53
C GLY A 509 7.25 -1.50 2.25
N ALA A 510 7.12 -0.17 2.25
CA ALA A 510 7.51 0.65 1.11
C ALA A 510 9.01 0.47 0.79
N GLU A 511 9.34 0.36 -0.48
CA GLU A 511 10.68 0.09 -1.04
C GLU A 511 11.35 -1.23 -0.58
N ASN A 512 10.81 -1.91 0.42
CA ASN A 512 11.20 -3.26 0.82
C ASN A 512 9.96 -4.18 0.87
N PRO A 513 9.30 -4.47 -0.26
CA PRO A 513 8.08 -5.28 -0.28
C PRO A 513 8.34 -6.73 0.14
N THR A 514 7.29 -7.39 0.67
CA THR A 514 7.33 -8.84 0.89
C THR A 514 7.68 -9.55 -0.42
N PRO A 515 8.61 -10.52 -0.42
CA PRO A 515 9.02 -11.22 -1.61
C PRO A 515 7.85 -11.87 -2.36
N VAL A 516 7.81 -11.69 -3.67
CA VAL A 516 6.82 -12.28 -4.56
C VAL A 516 7.46 -13.41 -5.34
N PHE A 517 6.93 -14.61 -5.15
CA PHE A 517 7.41 -15.82 -5.80
C PHE A 517 6.52 -16.20 -6.97
N LEU A 518 7.13 -16.67 -8.04
CA LEU A 518 6.44 -17.25 -9.18
C LEU A 518 6.48 -18.78 -9.09
N LEU A 519 5.34 -19.41 -8.85
CA LEU A 519 5.14 -20.86 -8.91
C LEU A 519 4.52 -21.21 -10.26
N GLN A 520 5.32 -21.80 -11.15
CA GLN A 520 4.86 -22.14 -12.50
C GLN A 520 4.29 -23.56 -12.58
N SER A 521 3.30 -23.74 -13.46
CA SER A 521 2.68 -25.02 -13.82
C SER A 521 2.19 -25.84 -12.62
N ALA A 522 1.58 -25.17 -11.65
CA ALA A 522 0.93 -25.81 -10.52
C ALA A 522 -0.47 -26.30 -10.90
N VAL A 523 -0.87 -27.46 -10.39
CA VAL A 523 -2.21 -28.01 -10.60
C VAL A 523 -3.11 -27.57 -9.42
N VAL A 524 -4.29 -27.05 -9.71
CA VAL A 524 -5.34 -26.79 -8.70
C VAL A 524 -5.93 -28.13 -8.27
N ASP A 525 -5.49 -28.66 -7.13
CA ASP A 525 -5.83 -29.99 -6.64
C ASP A 525 -7.10 -29.98 -5.77
N SER A 526 -7.32 -28.92 -5.01
CA SER A 526 -8.58 -28.69 -4.26
C SER A 526 -8.75 -27.21 -3.88
N VAL A 527 -10.02 -26.82 -3.65
CA VAL A 527 -10.44 -25.48 -3.25
C VAL A 527 -11.35 -25.60 -2.03
N TYR A 528 -11.07 -24.81 -1.00
CA TYR A 528 -11.83 -24.75 0.25
C TYR A 528 -12.27 -23.32 0.55
N PRO A 529 -13.54 -23.06 0.89
CA PRO A 529 -13.95 -21.77 1.42
C PRO A 529 -13.36 -21.56 2.83
N VAL A 530 -12.94 -20.32 3.13
CA VAL A 530 -12.46 -19.92 4.45
C VAL A 530 -13.12 -18.60 4.87
N SER A 531 -13.15 -18.32 6.16
CA SER A 531 -13.76 -17.10 6.73
C SER A 531 -15.20 -16.87 6.22
N GLU A 532 -16.07 -17.83 6.46
CA GLU A 532 -17.49 -17.78 6.04
C GLU A 532 -17.68 -17.63 4.51
N GLY A 533 -16.72 -18.14 3.73
CA GLY A 533 -16.77 -18.11 2.27
C GLY A 533 -16.24 -16.83 1.64
N ARG A 534 -15.76 -15.86 2.41
CA ARG A 534 -15.20 -14.60 1.87
C ARG A 534 -13.87 -14.77 1.15
N HIS A 535 -13.17 -15.86 1.40
CA HIS A 535 -11.85 -16.16 0.84
C HIS A 535 -11.82 -17.62 0.38
N SER A 536 -10.82 -17.97 -0.43
CA SER A 536 -10.56 -19.35 -0.80
C SER A 536 -9.16 -19.79 -0.41
N ARG A 537 -9.04 -21.06 0.00
CA ARG A 537 -7.76 -21.75 0.21
C ARG A 537 -7.60 -22.83 -0.84
N LEU A 538 -6.60 -22.69 -1.69
CA LEU A 538 -6.27 -23.62 -2.75
C LEU A 538 -5.18 -24.57 -2.26
N ARG A 539 -5.30 -25.86 -2.64
CA ARG A 539 -4.18 -26.78 -2.61
C ARG A 539 -3.57 -26.82 -4.00
N LEU A 540 -2.35 -26.33 -4.10
CA LEU A 540 -1.57 -26.26 -5.33
C LEU A 540 -0.57 -27.41 -5.33
N ARG A 541 -0.54 -28.22 -6.39
CA ARG A 541 0.39 -29.36 -6.51
C ARG A 541 1.35 -29.16 -7.67
N GLN A 542 2.63 -29.40 -7.41
CA GLN A 542 3.69 -29.42 -8.43
C GLN A 542 4.51 -30.69 -8.21
N GLY A 543 4.47 -31.61 -9.16
CA GLY A 543 5.03 -32.94 -8.98
C GLY A 543 4.38 -33.69 -7.80
N ASN A 544 5.23 -34.09 -6.84
CA ASN A 544 4.80 -34.77 -5.61
C ASN A 544 4.60 -33.81 -4.43
N SER A 545 4.97 -32.54 -4.57
CA SER A 545 4.90 -31.53 -3.52
C SER A 545 3.59 -30.75 -3.61
N CYS A 546 3.05 -30.34 -2.45
CA CYS A 546 1.83 -29.53 -2.34
C CYS A 546 2.05 -28.32 -1.44
N LEU A 547 1.39 -27.22 -1.79
CA LEU A 547 1.33 -26.00 -0.99
C LEU A 547 -0.15 -25.61 -0.77
N TYR A 548 -0.52 -25.28 0.45
CA TYR A 548 -1.78 -24.60 0.72
C TYR A 548 -1.58 -23.10 0.63
N ALA A 549 -2.35 -22.43 -0.21
CA ALA A 549 -2.29 -21.00 -0.41
C ALA A 549 -3.68 -20.36 -0.29
N VAL A 550 -3.77 -19.23 0.40
CA VAL A 550 -5.01 -18.47 0.59
C VAL A 550 -5.09 -17.34 -0.42
N TRP A 551 -6.23 -17.22 -1.09
CA TRP A 551 -6.58 -16.07 -1.91
C TRP A 551 -7.60 -15.21 -1.16
N PHE A 552 -7.12 -14.11 -0.60
CA PHE A 552 -7.96 -13.19 0.15
C PHE A 552 -8.89 -12.40 -0.79
N GLY A 553 -10.14 -12.19 -0.37
CA GLY A 553 -11.11 -11.45 -1.18
C GLY A 553 -11.67 -12.22 -2.40
N MET A 554 -11.25 -13.49 -2.60
CA MET A 554 -11.73 -14.34 -3.67
C MET A 554 -12.58 -15.50 -3.07
N PRO A 555 -13.91 -15.40 -3.08
CA PRO A 555 -14.80 -16.50 -2.68
C PRO A 555 -14.61 -17.73 -3.57
N ALA A 556 -14.69 -18.93 -2.98
CA ALA A 556 -14.48 -20.17 -3.72
C ALA A 556 -15.50 -20.37 -4.88
N GLU A 557 -16.70 -19.82 -4.73
CA GLU A 557 -17.75 -19.87 -5.76
C GLU A 557 -17.47 -18.92 -6.94
N GLN A 558 -16.65 -17.90 -6.73
CA GLN A 558 -16.27 -16.89 -7.73
C GLN A 558 -14.96 -17.24 -8.44
N LEU A 559 -14.29 -18.33 -8.03
CA LEU A 559 -13.01 -18.72 -8.61
C LEU A 559 -13.19 -19.14 -10.09
N PRO A 560 -12.45 -18.51 -11.05
CA PRO A 560 -12.61 -18.82 -12.48
C PRO A 560 -11.93 -20.13 -12.90
N TYR A 561 -11.24 -20.83 -11.97
CA TYR A 561 -10.46 -22.03 -12.21
C TYR A 561 -11.17 -23.27 -11.65
N ALA A 562 -11.04 -24.38 -12.37
CA ALA A 562 -11.58 -25.68 -11.98
C ALA A 562 -10.48 -26.59 -11.41
N LEU A 563 -10.89 -27.64 -10.70
CA LEU A 563 -9.99 -28.69 -10.26
C LEU A 563 -9.31 -29.34 -11.47
N GLY A 564 -7.98 -29.51 -11.39
CA GLY A 564 -7.16 -30.05 -12.46
C GLY A 564 -6.62 -29.00 -13.44
N ASP A 565 -7.10 -27.74 -13.38
CA ASP A 565 -6.50 -26.67 -14.19
C ASP A 565 -5.04 -26.46 -13.80
N VAL A 566 -4.19 -26.22 -14.80
CA VAL A 566 -2.78 -25.92 -14.63
C VAL A 566 -2.59 -24.40 -14.64
N VAL A 567 -1.98 -23.90 -13.60
CA VAL A 567 -1.90 -22.45 -13.33
C VAL A 567 -0.46 -22.02 -13.00
N ASP A 568 -0.15 -20.78 -13.34
CA ASP A 568 0.99 -20.06 -12.82
C ASP A 568 0.48 -19.15 -11.69
N VAL A 569 1.18 -19.08 -10.58
CA VAL A 569 0.74 -18.40 -9.36
C VAL A 569 1.81 -17.46 -8.87
N ALA A 570 1.46 -16.18 -8.72
CA ALA A 570 2.26 -15.20 -8.00
C ALA A 570 1.80 -15.19 -6.53
N LEU A 571 2.72 -15.47 -5.61
CA LEU A 571 2.39 -15.64 -4.19
C LEU A 571 3.51 -15.16 -3.26
N ASN A 572 3.15 -14.82 -2.03
CA ASN A 572 4.10 -14.73 -0.92
C ASN A 572 4.14 -16.07 -0.20
N LEU A 573 5.28 -16.37 0.44
CA LEU A 573 5.45 -17.54 1.31
C LEU A 573 5.55 -17.11 2.78
N SER A 574 5.01 -17.92 3.66
CA SER A 574 5.11 -17.78 5.10
C SER A 574 5.17 -19.15 5.77
N VAL A 575 5.55 -19.18 7.04
CA VAL A 575 5.50 -20.38 7.88
C VAL A 575 4.29 -20.27 8.80
N TYR A 576 3.45 -21.30 8.80
CA TYR A 576 2.31 -21.43 9.70
C TYR A 576 2.66 -22.45 10.79
N GLU A 577 2.66 -21.98 12.04
CA GLU A 577 2.87 -22.85 13.21
C GLU A 577 1.54 -23.51 13.61
N SER A 578 1.53 -24.82 13.71
CA SER A 578 0.38 -25.60 14.13
C SER A 578 0.77 -26.60 15.23
N ALA A 579 -0.22 -27.18 15.90
CA ALA A 579 0.01 -28.26 16.87
C ALA A 579 0.70 -29.50 16.24
N ARG A 580 0.74 -29.60 14.90
CA ARG A 580 1.40 -30.67 14.16
C ARG A 580 2.80 -30.28 13.66
N GLY A 581 3.28 -29.10 14.04
CA GLY A 581 4.56 -28.52 13.61
C GLY A 581 4.40 -27.43 12.57
N ALA A 582 5.54 -26.86 12.18
CA ALA A 582 5.64 -25.79 11.21
C ALA A 582 5.35 -26.29 9.78
N GLN A 583 4.57 -25.54 9.02
CA GLN A 583 4.19 -25.86 7.63
C GLN A 583 4.31 -24.62 6.75
N LEU A 584 4.64 -24.85 5.47
CA LEU A 584 4.61 -23.79 4.47
C LEU A 584 3.17 -23.38 4.17
N SER A 585 2.95 -22.07 4.08
CA SER A 585 1.70 -21.45 3.67
C SER A 585 1.97 -20.42 2.59
N GLY A 586 1.04 -20.26 1.64
CA GLY A 586 1.08 -19.25 0.60
C GLY A 586 -0.05 -18.23 0.77
N ARG A 587 0.23 -16.97 0.36
CA ARG A 587 -0.78 -15.94 0.11
C ARG A 587 -0.77 -15.64 -1.38
N ILE A 588 -1.85 -15.99 -2.09
CA ILE A 588 -1.97 -15.74 -3.53
C ILE A 588 -2.17 -14.23 -3.74
N ILE A 589 -1.35 -13.66 -4.61
CA ILE A 589 -1.44 -12.27 -5.07
C ILE A 589 -2.23 -12.24 -6.37
N ASP A 590 -1.85 -13.12 -7.31
CA ASP A 590 -2.49 -13.23 -8.61
C ASP A 590 -2.31 -14.65 -9.16
N LEU A 591 -3.19 -15.06 -10.09
CA LEU A 591 -3.19 -16.40 -10.64
C LEU A 591 -3.61 -16.35 -12.10
N HIS A 592 -2.81 -16.96 -12.97
CA HIS A 592 -3.08 -17.05 -14.39
C HIS A 592 -3.09 -18.52 -14.84
N PRO A 593 -3.79 -18.89 -15.91
CA PRO A 593 -3.56 -20.19 -16.56
C PRO A 593 -2.09 -20.32 -16.97
N ALA A 594 -1.54 -21.52 -16.79
CA ALA A 594 -0.12 -21.75 -17.09
C ALA A 594 0.22 -21.48 -18.54
N GLY A 595 1.36 -20.81 -18.76
CA GLY A 595 1.89 -20.52 -20.09
C GLY A 595 1.19 -19.38 -20.82
N LEU A 596 0.34 -18.59 -20.16
CA LEU A 596 -0.17 -17.34 -20.73
C LEU A 596 0.91 -16.25 -20.69
N GLY A 597 1.11 -15.59 -21.82
CA GLY A 597 2.12 -14.56 -22.00
C GLY A 597 1.56 -13.18 -22.40
N ALA A 598 2.47 -12.35 -22.90
CA ALA A 598 2.14 -10.98 -23.35
C ALA A 598 1.15 -10.93 -24.52
N GLU A 599 1.03 -12.01 -25.30
CA GLU A 599 0.16 -12.08 -26.46
C GLU A 599 -1.32 -11.98 -26.07
N LEU A 600 -1.73 -12.62 -24.99
CA LEU A 600 -3.08 -12.49 -24.44
C LEU A 600 -3.42 -11.02 -24.13
N ALA A 601 -2.53 -10.34 -23.41
CA ALA A 601 -2.73 -8.92 -23.06
C ALA A 601 -2.82 -8.04 -24.30
N ARG A 602 -1.94 -8.27 -25.29
CA ARG A 602 -1.92 -7.53 -26.55
C ARG A 602 -3.24 -7.70 -27.32
N GLN A 603 -3.71 -8.91 -27.49
CA GLN A 603 -4.96 -9.17 -28.23
C GLN A 603 -6.20 -8.69 -27.46
N ALA A 604 -6.22 -8.82 -26.14
CA ALA A 604 -7.29 -8.27 -25.32
C ALA A 604 -7.38 -6.74 -25.44
N ALA A 605 -6.23 -6.05 -25.51
CA ALA A 605 -6.19 -4.59 -25.74
C ALA A 605 -6.77 -4.20 -27.11
N LEU A 606 -6.52 -4.99 -28.17
CA LEU A 606 -7.12 -4.76 -29.49
C LEU A 606 -8.65 -4.88 -29.46
N VAL A 607 -9.17 -5.88 -28.74
CA VAL A 607 -10.63 -6.04 -28.58
C VAL A 607 -11.24 -4.89 -27.77
N GLN A 608 -10.53 -4.37 -26.77
CA GLN A 608 -10.98 -3.17 -26.05
C GLN A 608 -10.97 -1.92 -26.94
N ALA A 609 -9.94 -1.75 -27.77
CA ALA A 609 -9.87 -0.65 -28.75
C ALA A 609 -11.07 -0.73 -29.73
N LEU A 610 -11.37 -1.94 -30.24
CA LEU A 610 -12.55 -2.17 -31.09
C LEU A 610 -13.85 -1.75 -30.40
N ARG A 611 -14.06 -2.17 -29.15
CA ARG A 611 -15.27 -1.82 -28.37
C ARG A 611 -15.42 -0.31 -28.12
N ARG A 612 -14.30 0.43 -28.07
CA ARG A 612 -14.28 1.89 -27.91
C ARG A 612 -14.38 2.66 -29.22
N GLY A 613 -14.52 1.96 -30.33
CA GLY A 613 -14.53 2.59 -31.66
C GLY A 613 -13.18 3.20 -32.09
N THR A 614 -12.08 2.75 -31.46
CA THR A 614 -10.73 3.19 -31.87
C THR A 614 -10.35 2.51 -33.19
N PRO A 615 -9.89 3.25 -34.22
CA PRO A 615 -9.48 2.65 -35.48
C PRO A 615 -8.36 1.63 -35.33
N LEU A 616 -8.52 0.48 -35.97
CA LEU A 616 -7.54 -0.60 -36.02
C LEU A 616 -6.96 -0.74 -37.41
N THR A 617 -5.70 -1.13 -37.55
CA THR A 617 -5.13 -1.49 -38.84
C THR A 617 -5.72 -2.81 -39.36
N GLU A 618 -5.67 -3.03 -40.67
CA GLU A 618 -6.16 -4.27 -41.30
C GLU A 618 -5.47 -5.55 -40.71
N GLU A 619 -4.22 -5.42 -40.35
CA GLU A 619 -3.47 -6.51 -39.69
C GLU A 619 -3.98 -6.78 -38.29
N GLN A 620 -4.25 -5.76 -37.50
CA GLN A 620 -4.83 -5.87 -36.15
C GLN A 620 -6.25 -6.45 -36.18
N LYS A 621 -7.08 -6.01 -37.15
CA LYS A 621 -8.42 -6.58 -37.37
C LYS A 621 -8.35 -8.09 -37.66
N LYS A 622 -7.45 -8.52 -38.55
CA LYS A 622 -7.28 -9.93 -38.89
C LYS A 622 -6.90 -10.80 -37.69
N GLN A 623 -6.15 -10.24 -36.74
CA GLN A 623 -5.75 -10.97 -35.51
C GLN A 623 -6.92 -11.28 -34.60
N ILE A 624 -7.94 -10.41 -34.56
CA ILE A 624 -9.09 -10.53 -33.63
C ILE A 624 -10.39 -10.93 -34.32
N ALA A 625 -10.45 -10.95 -35.66
CA ALA A 625 -11.64 -11.34 -36.41
C ALA A 625 -11.83 -12.87 -36.39
N PRO A 626 -12.87 -13.40 -35.72
CA PRO A 626 -13.11 -14.82 -35.67
C PRO A 626 -13.74 -15.33 -36.97
N ALA A 627 -13.21 -16.44 -37.51
CA ALA A 627 -13.89 -17.20 -38.52
C ALA A 627 -15.07 -17.97 -37.89
N ARG A 628 -15.98 -18.47 -38.72
CA ARG A 628 -17.12 -19.26 -38.26
C ARG A 628 -16.68 -20.51 -37.45
N THR A 629 -15.56 -21.09 -37.82
CA THR A 629 -14.95 -22.25 -37.10
C THR A 629 -14.53 -21.87 -35.70
N ASP A 630 -13.99 -20.66 -35.50
CA ASP A 630 -13.54 -20.16 -34.19
C ASP A 630 -14.75 -19.94 -33.27
N ILE A 631 -15.84 -19.34 -33.77
CA ILE A 631 -17.08 -19.14 -33.01
C ILE A 631 -17.70 -20.48 -32.61
N ILE A 632 -17.67 -21.49 -33.50
CA ILE A 632 -18.14 -22.85 -33.18
C ILE A 632 -17.29 -23.50 -32.10
N ALA A 633 -15.96 -23.32 -32.15
CA ALA A 633 -15.05 -23.84 -31.13
C ALA A 633 -15.36 -23.23 -29.75
N VAL A 634 -15.49 -21.90 -29.68
CA VAL A 634 -15.90 -21.18 -28.46
C VAL A 634 -17.24 -21.69 -27.94
N TYR A 635 -18.26 -21.79 -28.80
CA TYR A 635 -19.57 -22.25 -28.39
C TYR A 635 -19.57 -23.67 -27.84
N ARG A 636 -18.81 -24.59 -28.44
CA ARG A 636 -18.64 -25.96 -27.94
C ARG A 636 -17.92 -26.00 -26.59
N GLU A 637 -16.91 -25.16 -26.42
CA GLU A 637 -16.18 -25.08 -25.16
C GLU A 637 -17.08 -24.53 -24.05
N LEU A 638 -17.94 -23.56 -24.32
CA LEU A 638 -18.93 -23.03 -23.39
C LEU A 638 -20.00 -24.11 -22.98
N GLN A 639 -20.19 -25.15 -23.80
CA GLN A 639 -21.03 -26.30 -23.46
C GLN A 639 -20.36 -27.33 -22.53
N SER A 640 -19.02 -27.38 -22.53
CA SER A 640 -18.25 -28.44 -21.86
C SER A 640 -18.24 -28.32 -20.34
N ARG A 641 -18.21 -27.11 -19.83
CA ARG A 641 -18.26 -26.77 -18.40
C ARG A 641 -18.77 -25.32 -18.19
N ARG A 642 -19.03 -24.96 -16.94
CA ARG A 642 -19.30 -23.55 -16.60
C ARG A 642 -18.03 -22.73 -16.74
N TRP A 643 -18.16 -21.60 -17.43
CA TRP A 643 -17.10 -20.63 -17.63
C TRP A 643 -17.49 -19.29 -17.02
N HIS A 644 -16.57 -18.68 -16.32
CA HIS A 644 -16.77 -17.37 -15.69
C HIS A 644 -17.00 -16.30 -16.76
N ALA A 645 -17.98 -15.42 -16.57
CA ALA A 645 -18.29 -14.40 -17.56
C ALA A 645 -17.39 -13.15 -17.45
N GLU A 646 -16.88 -12.89 -16.26
CA GLU A 646 -16.05 -11.72 -15.98
C GLU A 646 -14.55 -11.98 -16.18
N ASP A 647 -14.10 -13.25 -16.02
CA ASP A 647 -12.73 -13.66 -16.33
C ASP A 647 -12.69 -14.78 -17.36
N LEU A 648 -12.29 -14.40 -18.57
CA LEU A 648 -12.20 -15.29 -19.73
C LEU A 648 -10.76 -15.83 -19.96
N GLN A 649 -9.79 -15.53 -19.10
CA GLN A 649 -8.42 -16.02 -19.26
C GLN A 649 -8.36 -17.56 -19.35
N PRO A 650 -9.05 -18.32 -18.45
CA PRO A 650 -9.05 -19.78 -18.55
C PRO A 650 -9.63 -20.31 -19.87
N LEU A 651 -10.65 -19.64 -20.42
CA LEU A 651 -11.23 -20.00 -21.72
C LEU A 651 -10.25 -19.70 -22.87
N CYS A 652 -9.59 -18.53 -22.84
CA CYS A 652 -8.58 -18.16 -23.82
C CYS A 652 -7.40 -19.13 -23.79
N ALA A 653 -6.92 -19.49 -22.61
CA ALA A 653 -5.84 -20.48 -22.47
C ALA A 653 -6.24 -21.85 -23.03
N LYS A 654 -7.48 -22.29 -22.81
CA LYS A 654 -8.01 -23.55 -23.31
C LYS A 654 -8.09 -23.61 -24.84
N LEU A 655 -8.39 -22.49 -25.49
CA LEU A 655 -8.52 -22.37 -26.94
C LEU A 655 -7.22 -21.95 -27.65
N GLY A 656 -6.18 -21.58 -26.90
CA GLY A 656 -4.90 -21.13 -27.38
C GLY A 656 -4.73 -19.60 -27.25
N GLU A 657 -3.60 -19.19 -26.68
CA GLU A 657 -3.28 -17.78 -26.42
C GLU A 657 -3.35 -16.92 -27.70
N GLU A 658 -2.86 -17.44 -28.81
CA GLU A 658 -2.88 -16.80 -30.11
C GLU A 658 -4.28 -16.58 -30.69
N GLN A 659 -5.30 -17.22 -30.12
CA GLN A 659 -6.72 -17.07 -30.50
C GLN A 659 -7.48 -16.15 -29.55
N THR A 660 -6.80 -15.53 -28.56
CA THR A 660 -7.47 -14.73 -27.53
C THR A 660 -8.40 -13.67 -28.11
N GLY A 661 -7.96 -12.87 -29.04
CA GLY A 661 -8.78 -11.82 -29.67
C GLY A 661 -10.02 -12.38 -30.34
N LYS A 662 -9.88 -13.44 -31.11
CA LYS A 662 -10.99 -14.14 -31.78
C LYS A 662 -11.94 -14.76 -30.75
N THR A 663 -11.42 -15.34 -29.67
CA THR A 663 -12.23 -15.91 -28.58
C THR A 663 -13.08 -14.82 -27.91
N LEU A 664 -12.49 -13.69 -27.56
CA LEU A 664 -13.20 -12.58 -26.91
C LEU A 664 -14.27 -11.96 -27.81
N VAL A 665 -13.97 -11.78 -29.11
CA VAL A 665 -14.95 -11.29 -30.10
C VAL A 665 -16.06 -12.33 -30.33
N ALA A 666 -15.72 -13.62 -30.37
CA ALA A 666 -16.70 -14.70 -30.54
C ALA A 666 -17.67 -14.77 -29.34
N VAL A 667 -17.17 -14.69 -28.10
CA VAL A 667 -18.01 -14.64 -26.89
C VAL A 667 -18.97 -13.45 -26.96
N ALA A 668 -18.44 -12.24 -27.28
CA ALA A 668 -19.27 -11.05 -27.39
C ALA A 668 -20.33 -11.18 -28.51
N ALA A 669 -19.98 -11.76 -29.66
CA ALA A 669 -20.93 -12.00 -30.74
C ALA A 669 -22.03 -12.99 -30.35
N LEU A 670 -21.68 -14.08 -29.66
CA LEU A 670 -22.64 -15.08 -29.16
C LEU A 670 -23.63 -14.45 -28.16
N GLU A 671 -23.14 -13.60 -27.27
CA GLU A 671 -23.96 -12.87 -26.30
C GLU A 671 -24.92 -11.91 -27.02
N GLN A 672 -24.39 -11.06 -27.92
CA GLN A 672 -25.15 -10.04 -28.64
C GLN A 672 -26.27 -10.61 -29.51
N VAL A 673 -26.11 -11.82 -30.05
CA VAL A 673 -27.18 -12.50 -30.79
C VAL A 673 -28.09 -13.34 -29.88
N GLY A 674 -27.82 -13.36 -28.56
CA GLY A 674 -28.65 -14.07 -27.58
C GLY A 674 -28.52 -15.57 -27.66
N LEU A 675 -27.38 -16.15 -27.97
CA LEU A 675 -27.06 -17.57 -27.89
C LEU A 675 -26.47 -17.97 -26.55
N ILE A 676 -25.87 -17.01 -25.83
CA ILE A 676 -25.40 -17.14 -24.46
C ILE A 676 -25.86 -15.93 -23.65
N THR A 677 -25.93 -16.08 -22.35
CA THR A 677 -26.22 -15.02 -21.39
C THR A 677 -25.39 -15.20 -20.15
N ALA A 678 -25.03 -14.11 -19.49
CA ALA A 678 -24.37 -14.16 -18.20
C ALA A 678 -25.44 -14.33 -17.11
N ALA A 679 -25.39 -15.43 -16.36
CA ALA A 679 -26.28 -15.72 -15.24
C ALA A 679 -25.53 -15.67 -13.92
N GLU A 680 -26.09 -14.98 -12.94
CA GLU A 680 -25.49 -14.86 -11.61
C GLU A 680 -25.73 -16.09 -10.76
N LYS A 681 -24.67 -16.61 -10.15
CA LYS A 681 -24.72 -17.72 -9.20
C LYS A 681 -23.62 -17.59 -8.16
N GLY A 682 -23.98 -17.54 -6.88
CA GLY A 682 -23.02 -17.44 -5.79
C GLY A 682 -22.21 -16.12 -5.80
N GLY A 683 -22.80 -15.03 -6.32
CA GLY A 683 -22.10 -13.73 -6.42
C GLY A 683 -21.10 -13.63 -7.57
N ALA A 684 -21.07 -14.63 -8.48
CA ALA A 684 -20.30 -14.59 -9.72
C ALA A 684 -21.21 -14.81 -10.95
N LYS A 685 -20.79 -14.25 -12.08
CA LYS A 685 -21.50 -14.41 -13.36
C LYS A 685 -20.85 -15.51 -14.20
N PHE A 686 -21.66 -16.43 -14.67
CA PHE A 686 -21.25 -17.54 -15.53
C PHE A 686 -21.99 -17.52 -16.86
N TRP A 687 -21.32 -17.94 -17.93
CA TRP A 687 -21.96 -18.11 -19.21
C TRP A 687 -22.92 -19.29 -19.20
N GLU A 688 -24.15 -19.04 -19.56
CA GLU A 688 -25.18 -20.06 -19.79
C GLU A 688 -25.69 -20.01 -21.23
N LEU A 689 -25.98 -21.18 -21.78
CA LEU A 689 -26.54 -21.31 -23.14
C LEU A 689 -28.02 -20.97 -23.12
N VAL A 690 -28.43 -20.14 -24.07
CA VAL A 690 -29.85 -19.78 -24.23
C VAL A 690 -30.51 -20.74 -25.23
N PRO A 691 -31.55 -21.52 -24.85
CA PRO A 691 -32.31 -22.32 -25.76
C PRO A 691 -32.98 -21.41 -26.80
N THR A 692 -32.72 -21.63 -28.09
CA THR A 692 -33.29 -20.82 -29.17
C THR A 692 -34.24 -21.66 -30.05
N ALA A 693 -35.42 -21.11 -30.39
CA ALA A 693 -36.42 -21.76 -31.23
C ALA A 693 -36.10 -21.72 -32.76
N GLY A 694 -34.94 -21.19 -33.16
CA GLY A 694 -34.55 -21.04 -34.56
C GLY A 694 -33.08 -20.74 -34.78
N LYS A 695 -32.65 -20.68 -36.03
CA LYS A 695 -31.27 -20.29 -36.39
C LYS A 695 -31.07 -18.79 -36.14
N LYS A 696 -30.04 -18.42 -35.45
CA LYS A 696 -29.56 -17.04 -35.29
C LYS A 696 -28.50 -16.73 -36.35
N ASN A 697 -28.52 -15.51 -36.88
CA ASN A 697 -27.52 -15.08 -37.80
C ASN A 697 -26.42 -14.32 -37.06
N LEU A 698 -25.23 -14.88 -37.03
CA LEU A 698 -24.06 -14.28 -36.30
C LEU A 698 -23.64 -12.93 -36.92
N ALA A 699 -23.87 -12.71 -38.23
CA ALA A 699 -23.55 -11.43 -38.90
C ALA A 699 -24.37 -10.24 -38.33
N ASP A 700 -25.43 -10.51 -37.56
CA ASP A 700 -26.22 -9.45 -36.92
C ASP A 700 -25.57 -8.92 -35.64
N ALA A 701 -24.50 -9.57 -35.14
CA ALA A 701 -23.78 -9.11 -33.95
C ALA A 701 -23.09 -7.76 -34.16
N PRO A 702 -23.38 -6.74 -33.34
CA PRO A 702 -22.77 -5.40 -33.48
C PRO A 702 -21.25 -5.43 -33.51
N ILE A 703 -20.60 -6.24 -32.66
CA ILE A 703 -19.14 -6.32 -32.64
C ILE A 703 -18.53 -6.81 -33.95
N LEU A 704 -19.20 -7.70 -34.66
CA LEU A 704 -18.74 -8.18 -35.97
C LEU A 704 -18.92 -7.11 -37.05
N LYS A 705 -20.00 -6.31 -36.99
CA LYS A 705 -20.21 -5.16 -37.89
C LYS A 705 -19.15 -4.08 -37.65
N CYS A 706 -18.82 -3.78 -36.40
CA CYS A 706 -17.73 -2.84 -36.07
C CYS A 706 -16.38 -3.29 -36.67
N LEU A 707 -16.11 -4.59 -36.76
CA LEU A 707 -14.88 -5.10 -37.39
C LEU A 707 -14.84 -4.85 -38.91
N GLU A 708 -15.99 -4.77 -39.57
CA GLU A 708 -16.10 -4.51 -41.01
C GLU A 708 -16.07 -3.01 -41.32
N GLU A 709 -16.60 -2.16 -40.42
CA GLU A 709 -16.76 -0.71 -40.63
C GLU A 709 -15.55 0.13 -40.19
N LEU A 710 -14.82 -0.28 -39.15
CA LEU A 710 -13.62 0.40 -38.60
C LEU A 710 -12.33 -0.10 -39.25
#